data_6c9be801aac017da7542d5a26386353c
#
_entry.id   6c9be801aac017da7542d5a26386353c
#
_cell.length_a   1.000
_cell.length_b   1.000
_cell.length_c   1.000
_cell.angle_alpha   90.00
_cell.angle_beta   90.00
_cell.angle_gamma   90.00
#
_symmetry.space_group_name_H-M   'P 1'
#
loop_
_entity.id
_entity.type
_entity.pdbx_description
1 polymer ?
#
loop_
_entity_poly.entity_id
_entity_poly.type
_entity_poly.pdbx_seq_one_letter_code
_entity_poly.pdbx_strand_id
1 'polypeptide(L)'
;GCTALDEFEEEALLDEAIDEAVAGGGGWFDRLSQGIGFREAMANAIQALRLAGVQPSDLGVAPLENERKRDLLRRSLEAYERRLAERGKADGASVFRAALNGIVERRPPGRIYLMPGFRRAGLSGRFLEILLASGAEVLEGDAVLGLDPPPGGIPASVTRSAATAAGNGGSPSRPGDEAASDQTDLFAADPEPIHGPAAAPSGPGVASAAPLSRLFAPERPPFREPAGEPPTRLELYAAASPYEEIREALRRAVAKAATWDEVEIVATDPVVYGSALDEIATRLGIPVTYAVGLPVERSRPGRAAMAYLEWISADFPESLFRYLLASGDVAPPTRGEGPDRLSAGRLARRLRKLRVGWGRERYLEAIAFGLRQARADGKDEPEPDPEDVARIRDRDDRTRETEELVALERILRPILEATPAVPDRIGLGGTPVAPADLARGLTTFLGFVPARSAVEHEARERLLERLGRIGGALVRRTSFSSALAILRKHLDIRIPSPGAEGPPPWSSTGGHLHFSDLEHGGRTGRALTFVVGLDAERFPGAGIQDPILLDDDRRRLAPGALPGTAEILEERRYALATMLAGLRGAVSFSFSAWEAAAGRDMPPAGVVLQAHRLACGRPLASYSDLREALGRVVSPVPGDGRAIDAADVWLDALAEDGLFRRAEGIIRTSFSGLDRGITARRAHLGDVFSAHLGRIEARPDLLDPRRNPDLTLSATTLENLGSCPLAYLHHGVLGLKDPEDPRLDPGAWLEPGERGTLLHAVYEESLRRARERGVALDRSAFGDLALAVLEEEILRFRGRVPIPSREVFEREARQLAEDMQVFVHMIGANPPDWIDLERGFGTYDGTEAPIEMSVDGGTIRTRGYIDRIDRLPNGNLRVVDYKTGKPRLHKPKNGVFHQGRRLQHAVYANAASTLHGRPVEVVEYHFPTFRGDERPRVYPAARFANGGRVIGRLLDLVAAGHFVPTDDVSDCWHCDHRPICRIRDDYGETHSPPAEWAAEAKATLSEFLPLDEVRHVEG
;
A
#
# COMPACT_ATOMS: atom_id res chain seq x y z
N GLY A 1 12.90 -29.22 -39.96
CA GLY A 1 13.36 -29.11 -38.59
C GLY A 1 12.39 -28.29 -37.79
N CYS A 2 12.06 -28.75 -36.59
CA CYS A 2 11.23 -27.97 -35.67
C CYS A 2 12.09 -26.90 -34.96
N THR A 3 11.50 -25.74 -34.65
CA THR A 3 12.14 -24.70 -33.83
C THR A 3 11.70 -24.86 -32.38
N ALA A 4 12.62 -24.66 -31.43
CA ALA A 4 12.24 -24.64 -30.00
C ALA A 4 11.26 -23.49 -29.70
N LEU A 5 10.28 -23.76 -28.86
CA LEU A 5 9.39 -22.74 -28.32
C LEU A 5 10.13 -21.84 -27.31
N ASP A 6 9.79 -20.57 -27.29
CA ASP A 6 10.07 -19.78 -26.13
C ASP A 6 8.91 -19.89 -25.11
N GLU A 7 9.12 -19.40 -23.89
CA GLU A 7 8.13 -19.54 -22.81
C GLU A 7 6.78 -18.88 -23.11
N PHE A 8 6.77 -17.77 -23.86
CA PHE A 8 5.52 -17.05 -24.20
C PHE A 8 4.77 -17.77 -25.33
N GLU A 9 5.52 -18.30 -26.32
CA GLU A 9 4.94 -19.13 -27.36
C GLU A 9 4.33 -20.41 -26.76
N GLU A 10 5.03 -21.03 -25.80
CA GLU A 10 4.54 -22.22 -25.09
C GLU A 10 3.26 -21.91 -24.31
N GLU A 11 3.23 -20.81 -23.52
CA GLU A 11 2.05 -20.41 -22.76
C GLU A 11 0.86 -20.12 -23.70
N ALA A 12 1.08 -19.43 -24.80
CA ALA A 12 0.02 -19.15 -25.77
C ALA A 12 -0.55 -20.44 -26.38
N LEU A 13 0.30 -21.40 -26.71
CA LEU A 13 -0.12 -22.69 -27.26
C LEU A 13 -0.87 -23.56 -26.25
N LEU A 14 -0.43 -23.53 -24.98
CA LEU A 14 -1.10 -24.23 -23.88
C LEU A 14 -2.49 -23.62 -23.63
N ASP A 15 -2.59 -22.31 -23.61
CA ASP A 15 -3.86 -21.62 -23.44
C ASP A 15 -4.86 -21.95 -24.57
N GLU A 16 -4.39 -21.94 -25.83
CA GLU A 16 -5.22 -22.32 -26.97
C GLU A 16 -5.66 -23.81 -26.90
N ALA A 17 -4.78 -24.71 -26.43
CA ALA A 17 -5.10 -26.12 -26.28
C ALA A 17 -6.11 -26.37 -25.16
N ILE A 18 -6.00 -25.64 -24.04
CA ILE A 18 -6.93 -25.69 -22.92
C ILE A 18 -8.30 -25.19 -23.36
N ASP A 19 -8.37 -24.07 -24.12
CA ASP A 19 -9.63 -23.52 -24.62
C ASP A 19 -10.37 -24.51 -25.51
N GLU A 20 -9.66 -25.15 -26.43
CA GLU A 20 -10.23 -26.18 -27.30
C GLU A 20 -10.77 -27.37 -26.51
N ALA A 21 -10.01 -27.82 -25.52
CA ALA A 21 -10.41 -28.93 -24.66
C ALA A 21 -11.64 -28.60 -23.80
N VAL A 22 -11.71 -27.38 -23.26
CA VAL A 22 -12.84 -26.88 -22.47
C VAL A 22 -14.09 -26.76 -23.34
N ALA A 23 -13.99 -26.16 -24.54
CA ALA A 23 -15.12 -26.04 -25.47
C ALA A 23 -15.74 -27.40 -25.83
N GLY A 24 -14.91 -28.45 -25.95
CA GLY A 24 -15.37 -29.83 -26.15
C GLY A 24 -15.96 -30.49 -24.90
N GLY A 25 -15.93 -29.87 -23.72
CA GLY A 25 -16.30 -30.44 -22.43
C GLY A 25 -17.74 -30.23 -21.96
N GLY A 26 -18.63 -29.71 -22.81
CA GLY A 26 -20.05 -29.55 -22.51
C GLY A 26 -20.36 -28.52 -21.44
N GLY A 27 -19.57 -27.45 -21.31
CA GLY A 27 -19.85 -26.29 -20.44
C GLY A 27 -19.49 -26.46 -18.95
N TRP A 28 -19.04 -27.64 -18.53
CA TRP A 28 -18.74 -27.91 -17.12
C TRP A 28 -17.58 -27.05 -16.56
N PHE A 29 -16.57 -26.78 -17.39
CA PHE A 29 -15.37 -26.05 -16.99
C PHE A 29 -15.37 -24.58 -17.40
N ASP A 30 -16.44 -24.10 -18.05
CA ASP A 30 -16.47 -22.74 -18.63
C ASP A 30 -16.17 -21.63 -17.62
N ARG A 31 -16.73 -21.74 -16.41
CA ARG A 31 -16.45 -20.75 -15.34
C ARG A 31 -15.04 -20.86 -14.77
N LEU A 32 -14.54 -22.09 -14.57
CA LEU A 32 -13.20 -22.32 -14.02
C LEU A 32 -12.11 -21.91 -15.01
N SER A 33 -12.34 -22.17 -16.32
CA SER A 33 -11.38 -21.84 -17.37
C SER A 33 -11.14 -20.35 -17.58
N GLN A 34 -11.98 -19.49 -17.04
CA GLN A 34 -11.77 -18.04 -17.03
C GLN A 34 -10.76 -17.61 -15.95
N GLY A 35 -10.53 -18.45 -14.92
CA GLY A 35 -9.59 -18.15 -13.84
C GLY A 35 -8.14 -18.46 -14.22
N ILE A 36 -7.22 -17.52 -13.99
CA ILE A 36 -5.79 -17.70 -14.28
C ILE A 36 -5.20 -18.89 -13.54
N GLY A 37 -5.51 -19.07 -12.27
CA GLY A 37 -4.97 -20.17 -11.45
C GLY A 37 -5.35 -21.56 -11.97
N PHE A 38 -6.56 -21.71 -12.53
CA PHE A 38 -6.95 -22.96 -13.18
C PHE A 38 -6.12 -23.21 -14.45
N ARG A 39 -5.87 -22.19 -15.27
CA ARG A 39 -5.11 -22.29 -16.50
C ARG A 39 -3.64 -22.63 -16.25
N GLU A 40 -3.05 -21.97 -15.27
CA GLU A 40 -1.67 -22.25 -14.82
C GLU A 40 -1.54 -23.68 -14.30
N ALA A 41 -2.47 -24.12 -13.46
CA ALA A 41 -2.47 -25.49 -12.96
C ALA A 41 -2.64 -26.52 -14.08
N MET A 42 -3.49 -26.26 -15.06
CA MET A 42 -3.65 -27.10 -16.24
C MET A 42 -2.40 -27.11 -17.14
N ALA A 43 -1.80 -25.95 -17.40
CA ALA A 43 -0.57 -25.82 -18.16
C ALA A 43 0.58 -26.61 -17.50
N ASN A 44 0.77 -26.42 -16.19
CA ASN A 44 1.76 -27.16 -15.41
C ASN A 44 1.52 -28.68 -15.45
N ALA A 45 0.25 -29.10 -15.37
CA ALA A 45 -0.11 -30.52 -15.46
C ALA A 45 0.22 -31.10 -16.86
N ILE A 46 -0.08 -30.37 -17.93
CA ILE A 46 0.23 -30.79 -19.31
C ILE A 46 1.76 -30.91 -19.50
N GLN A 47 2.52 -29.92 -19.07
CA GLN A 47 3.98 -29.93 -19.14
C GLN A 47 4.57 -31.07 -18.32
N ALA A 48 4.08 -31.32 -17.10
CA ALA A 48 4.52 -32.44 -16.26
C ALA A 48 4.25 -33.79 -16.92
N LEU A 49 3.07 -34.01 -17.48
CA LEU A 49 2.70 -35.21 -18.23
C LEU A 49 3.60 -35.41 -19.46
N ARG A 50 3.88 -34.36 -20.20
CA ARG A 50 4.79 -34.38 -21.38
C ARG A 50 6.17 -34.80 -20.99
N LEU A 51 6.77 -34.20 -19.95
CA LEU A 51 8.12 -34.53 -19.45
C LEU A 51 8.19 -35.92 -18.83
N ALA A 52 7.10 -36.40 -18.21
CA ALA A 52 6.99 -37.77 -17.75
C ALA A 52 6.91 -38.80 -18.90
N GLY A 53 6.65 -38.34 -20.14
CA GLY A 53 6.51 -39.19 -21.32
C GLY A 53 5.14 -39.80 -21.48
N VAL A 54 4.13 -39.35 -20.74
CA VAL A 54 2.72 -39.79 -20.81
C VAL A 54 2.14 -39.40 -22.17
N GLN A 55 1.44 -40.33 -22.81
CA GLN A 55 0.73 -40.12 -24.05
C GLN A 55 -0.77 -39.87 -23.79
N PRO A 56 -1.52 -39.18 -24.69
CA PRO A 56 -2.96 -39.03 -24.55
C PRO A 56 -3.71 -40.37 -24.43
N SER A 57 -3.23 -41.42 -25.09
CA SER A 57 -3.78 -42.78 -24.98
C SER A 57 -3.70 -43.37 -23.58
N ASP A 58 -2.64 -43.05 -22.82
CA ASP A 58 -2.44 -43.54 -21.48
C ASP A 58 -3.50 -42.96 -20.51
N LEU A 59 -3.87 -41.69 -20.72
CA LEU A 59 -4.94 -41.06 -20.01
C LEU A 59 -6.33 -41.65 -20.30
N GLY A 60 -6.50 -42.28 -21.51
CA GLY A 60 -7.76 -42.90 -21.88
C GLY A 60 -8.12 -44.10 -21.01
N VAL A 61 -7.13 -44.82 -20.47
CA VAL A 61 -7.30 -46.04 -19.66
C VAL A 61 -6.91 -45.87 -18.20
N ALA A 62 -6.34 -44.73 -17.83
CA ALA A 62 -5.87 -44.47 -16.47
C ALA A 62 -7.03 -44.36 -15.46
N PRO A 63 -6.94 -45.01 -14.29
CA PRO A 63 -7.97 -44.95 -13.26
C PRO A 63 -7.78 -43.69 -12.40
N LEU A 64 -8.03 -42.49 -12.97
CA LEU A 64 -8.05 -41.25 -12.22
C LEU A 64 -9.38 -41.15 -11.44
N GLU A 65 -9.34 -40.49 -10.29
CA GLU A 65 -10.47 -40.36 -9.40
C GLU A 65 -11.67 -39.64 -10.07
N ASN A 66 -11.39 -38.66 -10.95
CA ASN A 66 -12.41 -37.86 -11.65
C ASN A 66 -12.30 -38.04 -13.17
N GLU A 67 -13.30 -38.70 -13.74
CA GLU A 67 -13.37 -38.97 -15.19
C GLU A 67 -13.41 -37.70 -16.05
N ARG A 68 -14.09 -36.64 -15.61
CA ARG A 68 -14.15 -35.36 -16.35
C ARG A 68 -12.81 -34.65 -16.38
N LYS A 69 -12.07 -34.70 -15.24
CA LYS A 69 -10.70 -34.17 -15.15
C LYS A 69 -9.78 -34.97 -16.09
N ARG A 70 -9.88 -36.28 -16.08
CA ARG A 70 -9.12 -37.17 -16.96
C ARG A 70 -9.35 -36.85 -18.44
N ASP A 71 -10.62 -36.69 -18.83
CA ASP A 71 -10.98 -36.40 -20.22
C ASP A 71 -10.54 -34.98 -20.64
N LEU A 72 -10.61 -34.01 -19.72
CA LEU A 72 -10.07 -32.65 -19.98
C LEU A 72 -8.55 -32.69 -20.19
N LEU A 73 -7.79 -33.35 -19.31
CA LEU A 73 -6.34 -33.50 -19.44
C LEU A 73 -5.95 -34.20 -20.77
N ARG A 74 -6.66 -35.29 -21.10
CA ARG A 74 -6.43 -36.01 -22.36
C ARG A 74 -6.65 -35.11 -23.58
N ARG A 75 -7.79 -34.42 -23.66
CA ARG A 75 -8.08 -33.49 -24.76
C ARG A 75 -7.12 -32.32 -24.82
N SER A 76 -6.74 -31.74 -23.68
CA SER A 76 -5.76 -30.65 -23.63
C SER A 76 -4.39 -31.12 -24.14
N LEU A 77 -3.97 -32.31 -23.73
CA LEU A 77 -2.70 -32.90 -24.18
C LEU A 77 -2.71 -33.22 -25.68
N GLU A 78 -3.81 -33.79 -26.20
CA GLU A 78 -4.00 -34.07 -27.63
C GLU A 78 -3.97 -32.77 -28.47
N ALA A 79 -4.69 -31.75 -28.01
CA ALA A 79 -4.75 -30.46 -28.69
C ALA A 79 -3.39 -29.78 -28.71
N TYR A 80 -2.66 -29.82 -27.59
CA TYR A 80 -1.32 -29.23 -27.49
C TYR A 80 -0.32 -29.94 -28.42
N GLU A 81 -0.27 -31.27 -28.40
CA GLU A 81 0.62 -32.05 -29.30
C GLU A 81 0.33 -31.80 -30.78
N ARG A 82 -0.96 -31.72 -31.15
CA ARG A 82 -1.35 -31.40 -32.51
C ARG A 82 -0.89 -30.01 -32.93
N ARG A 83 -1.06 -29.02 -32.08
CA ARG A 83 -0.66 -27.64 -32.35
C ARG A 83 0.85 -27.46 -32.46
N LEU A 84 1.63 -28.18 -31.63
CA LEU A 84 3.08 -28.24 -31.77
C LEU A 84 3.48 -28.74 -33.17
N ALA A 85 2.85 -29.85 -33.63
CA ALA A 85 3.12 -30.43 -34.94
C ALA A 85 2.70 -29.48 -36.08
N GLU A 86 1.50 -28.90 -36.02
CA GLU A 86 0.99 -27.97 -37.03
C GLU A 86 1.87 -26.73 -37.20
N ARG A 87 2.43 -26.21 -36.10
CA ARG A 87 3.30 -25.01 -36.13
C ARG A 87 4.79 -25.34 -36.32
N GLY A 88 5.16 -26.61 -36.41
CA GLY A 88 6.54 -27.01 -36.53
C GLY A 88 7.41 -26.63 -35.34
N LYS A 89 6.82 -26.61 -34.16
CA LYS A 89 7.47 -26.20 -32.90
C LYS A 89 7.78 -27.39 -32.01
N ALA A 90 8.75 -27.21 -31.12
CA ALA A 90 9.20 -28.22 -30.18
C ALA A 90 9.27 -27.64 -28.75
N ASP A 91 8.59 -28.30 -27.82
CA ASP A 91 8.69 -28.05 -26.37
C ASP A 91 9.87 -28.87 -25.78
N GLY A 92 10.16 -28.70 -24.49
CA GLY A 92 11.21 -29.43 -23.77
C GLY A 92 11.08 -30.97 -23.89
N ALA A 93 9.86 -31.49 -23.83
CA ALA A 93 9.62 -32.93 -24.00
C ALA A 93 9.90 -33.40 -25.41
N SER A 94 9.59 -32.61 -26.43
CA SER A 94 9.92 -32.91 -27.84
C SER A 94 11.43 -32.91 -28.05
N VAL A 95 12.16 -32.00 -27.40
CA VAL A 95 13.63 -31.96 -27.44
C VAL A 95 14.22 -33.25 -26.85
N PHE A 96 13.76 -33.71 -25.68
CA PHE A 96 14.18 -34.96 -25.08
C PHE A 96 13.87 -36.17 -25.97
N ARG A 97 12.68 -36.24 -26.56
CA ARG A 97 12.29 -37.30 -27.49
C ARG A 97 13.19 -37.32 -28.73
N ALA A 98 13.53 -36.16 -29.28
CA ALA A 98 14.47 -36.07 -30.42
C ALA A 98 15.90 -36.50 -30.03
N ALA A 99 16.34 -36.09 -28.83
CA ALA A 99 17.64 -36.48 -28.29
C ALA A 99 17.73 -37.99 -28.01
N LEU A 100 16.68 -38.59 -27.47
CA LEU A 100 16.60 -40.06 -27.28
C LEU A 100 16.72 -40.83 -28.57
N ASN A 101 16.10 -40.37 -29.65
CA ASN A 101 16.18 -40.98 -30.97
C ASN A 101 17.55 -40.75 -31.63
N GLY A 102 18.15 -39.55 -31.44
CA GLY A 102 19.41 -39.17 -32.06
C GLY A 102 20.67 -39.76 -31.41
N ILE A 103 20.63 -39.99 -30.09
CA ILE A 103 21.79 -40.55 -29.32
C ILE A 103 22.06 -42.02 -29.67
N VAL A 104 21.03 -42.76 -30.03
CA VAL A 104 21.19 -44.17 -30.49
C VAL A 104 22.02 -44.25 -31.78
N GLU A 105 21.98 -43.19 -32.61
CA GLU A 105 22.67 -43.10 -33.87
C GLU A 105 24.07 -42.45 -33.82
N ARG A 106 24.33 -41.62 -32.84
CA ARG A 106 25.56 -40.82 -32.72
C ARG A 106 26.06 -40.78 -31.28
N ARG A 107 27.25 -41.38 -31.03
CA ARG A 107 27.93 -41.21 -29.74
C ARG A 107 28.30 -39.76 -29.51
N PRO A 108 28.02 -39.18 -28.28
CA PRO A 108 28.43 -37.81 -27.96
C PRO A 108 29.97 -37.69 -28.03
N PRO A 109 30.50 -36.59 -28.55
CA PRO A 109 31.96 -36.37 -28.59
C PRO A 109 32.47 -36.06 -27.18
N GLY A 110 33.46 -36.81 -26.70
CA GLY A 110 34.13 -36.56 -25.43
C GLY A 110 33.64 -37.44 -24.27
N ARG A 111 34.22 -37.22 -23.08
CA ARG A 111 33.83 -37.89 -21.85
C ARG A 111 32.68 -37.11 -21.18
N ILE A 112 31.66 -37.83 -20.80
CA ILE A 112 30.51 -37.26 -20.08
C ILE A 112 30.55 -37.75 -18.64
N TYR A 113 30.55 -36.81 -17.70
CA TYR A 113 30.48 -37.11 -16.28
C TYR A 113 29.11 -36.63 -15.75
N LEU A 114 28.43 -37.48 -15.01
CA LEU A 114 27.18 -37.21 -14.35
C LEU A 114 27.39 -37.03 -12.86
N MET A 115 26.81 -35.98 -12.27
CA MET A 115 26.82 -35.83 -10.82
C MET A 115 25.99 -36.95 -10.16
N PRO A 116 26.36 -37.43 -8.97
CA PRO A 116 25.55 -38.39 -8.22
C PRO A 116 24.21 -37.73 -7.80
N GLY A 117 23.19 -38.57 -7.61
CA GLY A 117 21.90 -38.13 -7.11
C GLY A 117 20.92 -37.56 -8.14
N PHE A 118 21.24 -37.60 -9.43
CA PHE A 118 20.28 -37.26 -10.47
C PHE A 118 19.05 -38.16 -10.40
N ARG A 119 17.87 -37.54 -10.43
CA ARG A 119 16.62 -38.27 -10.53
C ARG A 119 16.48 -38.90 -11.91
N ARG A 120 16.38 -40.20 -11.95
CA ARG A 120 16.18 -40.97 -13.17
C ARG A 120 14.68 -41.14 -13.44
N ALA A 121 13.99 -40.10 -13.83
CA ALA A 121 12.55 -40.13 -14.02
C ALA A 121 12.12 -39.53 -15.36
N GLY A 122 11.08 -40.05 -15.96
CA GLY A 122 10.49 -39.56 -17.20
C GLY A 122 11.46 -39.60 -18.40
N LEU A 123 11.29 -38.62 -19.28
CA LEU A 123 12.12 -38.53 -20.51
C LEU A 123 13.59 -38.19 -20.21
N SER A 124 13.83 -37.33 -19.22
CA SER A 124 15.17 -36.96 -18.77
C SER A 124 15.91 -38.16 -18.17
N GLY A 125 15.22 -38.97 -17.36
CA GLY A 125 15.77 -40.22 -16.81
C GLY A 125 16.17 -41.22 -17.87
N ARG A 126 15.29 -41.46 -18.85
CA ARG A 126 15.61 -42.32 -20.01
C ARG A 126 16.80 -41.80 -20.81
N PHE A 127 16.91 -40.49 -20.98
CA PHE A 127 18.06 -39.87 -21.65
C PHE A 127 19.36 -40.12 -20.88
N LEU A 128 19.36 -40.00 -19.56
CA LEU A 128 20.49 -40.28 -18.70
C LEU A 128 20.88 -41.78 -18.75
N GLU A 129 19.91 -42.71 -18.77
CA GLU A 129 20.16 -44.14 -18.90
C GLU A 129 20.87 -44.48 -20.21
N ILE A 130 20.48 -43.85 -21.32
CA ILE A 130 21.14 -44.03 -22.63
C ILE A 130 22.55 -43.42 -22.59
N LEU A 131 22.76 -42.27 -21.96
CA LEU A 131 24.09 -41.69 -21.79
C LEU A 131 25.02 -42.65 -21.02
N LEU A 132 24.52 -43.22 -19.91
CA LEU A 132 25.26 -44.21 -19.11
C LEU A 132 25.57 -45.46 -19.93
N ALA A 133 24.62 -45.99 -20.69
CA ALA A 133 24.81 -47.12 -21.59
C ALA A 133 25.80 -46.79 -22.74
N SER A 134 25.94 -45.51 -23.09
CA SER A 134 26.86 -45.03 -24.12
C SER A 134 28.27 -44.70 -23.58
N GLY A 135 28.52 -44.89 -22.27
CA GLY A 135 29.83 -44.73 -21.66
C GLY A 135 30.01 -43.44 -20.86
N ALA A 136 28.92 -42.79 -20.51
CA ALA A 136 28.97 -41.72 -19.48
C ALA A 136 29.28 -42.34 -18.11
N GLU A 137 30.09 -41.64 -17.32
CA GLU A 137 30.49 -42.08 -15.98
C GLU A 137 29.77 -41.24 -14.91
N VAL A 138 29.20 -41.93 -13.92
CA VAL A 138 28.72 -41.20 -12.71
C VAL A 138 29.93 -40.91 -11.84
N LEU A 139 30.14 -39.67 -11.48
CA LEU A 139 31.17 -39.32 -10.53
C LEU A 139 30.82 -39.97 -9.18
N GLU A 140 31.72 -40.83 -8.68
CA GLU A 140 31.52 -41.41 -7.37
C GLU A 140 31.53 -40.31 -6.30
N GLY A 141 30.61 -40.41 -5.35
CA GLY A 141 30.40 -39.39 -4.30
C GLY A 141 31.68 -39.04 -3.53
N ASP A 142 32.53 -40.00 -3.31
CA ASP A 142 33.80 -39.86 -2.58
C ASP A 142 34.79 -38.94 -3.28
N ALA A 143 34.80 -38.96 -4.62
CA ALA A 143 35.73 -38.16 -5.42
C ALA A 143 35.35 -36.68 -5.51
N VAL A 144 34.07 -36.35 -5.33
CA VAL A 144 33.52 -35.00 -5.53
C VAL A 144 33.03 -34.36 -4.24
N LEU A 145 32.47 -35.16 -3.34
CA LEU A 145 31.80 -34.65 -2.13
C LEU A 145 32.49 -35.04 -0.82
N GLY A 146 33.54 -35.89 -0.90
CA GLY A 146 34.18 -36.45 0.31
C GLY A 146 33.23 -37.33 1.16
N LEU A 147 32.14 -37.80 0.56
CA LEU A 147 31.15 -38.68 1.17
C LEU A 147 31.29 -40.10 0.63
N ASP A 148 31.39 -41.08 1.50
CA ASP A 148 31.29 -42.48 1.09
C ASP A 148 29.86 -42.70 0.49
N PRO A 149 29.75 -43.31 -0.71
CA PRO A 149 28.43 -43.68 -1.23
C PRO A 149 27.73 -44.61 -0.23
N PRO A 150 26.44 -44.54 -0.07
CA PRO A 150 25.70 -45.49 0.76
C PRO A 150 25.95 -46.88 0.16
N PRO A 151 26.35 -47.89 0.93
CA PRO A 151 26.57 -49.24 0.46
C PRO A 151 25.28 -49.81 -0.11
N GLY A 152 25.23 -49.90 -1.44
CA GLY A 152 24.07 -50.39 -2.18
C GLY A 152 23.03 -49.31 -2.40
N GLY A 153 22.64 -49.10 -3.66
CA GLY A 153 21.49 -48.22 -4.00
C GLY A 153 20.29 -48.57 -3.13
N ILE A 154 19.47 -47.60 -2.84
CA ILE A 154 18.27 -47.74 -2.01
C ILE A 154 17.57 -49.05 -2.36
N PRO A 155 17.54 -50.07 -1.49
CA PRO A 155 16.85 -51.30 -1.82
C PRO A 155 15.37 -50.97 -2.03
N ALA A 156 14.80 -51.48 -3.09
CA ALA A 156 13.37 -51.48 -3.40
C ALA A 156 12.49 -52.12 -2.30
N SER A 157 13.05 -52.42 -1.13
CA SER A 157 12.42 -53.12 -0.02
C SER A 157 11.86 -52.24 1.11
N VAL A 158 12.13 -50.90 1.09
CA VAL A 158 11.52 -49.98 2.10
C VAL A 158 10.07 -49.65 1.77
N THR A 159 9.61 -49.90 0.56
CA THR A 159 8.21 -49.69 0.15
C THR A 159 7.29 -50.90 0.50
N ARG A 160 7.80 -51.98 1.08
CA ARG A 160 6.97 -53.16 1.43
C ARG A 160 6.67 -53.37 2.90
N SER A 161 7.18 -52.55 3.81
CA SER A 161 6.97 -52.71 5.24
C SER A 161 5.83 -51.88 5.86
N ALA A 162 5.16 -51.02 5.07
CA ALA A 162 4.03 -50.25 5.56
C ALA A 162 2.62 -50.85 5.23
N ALA A 163 2.61 -52.02 4.57
CA ALA A 163 1.35 -52.62 4.09
C ALA A 163 0.79 -53.79 4.92
N THR A 164 1.35 -54.08 6.10
CA THR A 164 0.89 -55.22 6.94
C THR A 164 0.66 -54.89 8.42
N ALA A 165 0.11 -53.74 8.69
CA ALA A 165 -0.41 -53.41 10.03
C ALA A 165 -1.71 -52.59 9.96
N ALA A 166 -2.67 -53.08 9.19
CA ALA A 166 -4.05 -52.61 9.27
C ALA A 166 -4.98 -53.84 9.48
N GLY A 167 -5.20 -54.17 10.72
CA GLY A 167 -6.16 -55.17 11.13
C GLY A 167 -6.51 -55.01 12.60
N ASN A 168 -7.72 -54.59 12.82
CA ASN A 168 -8.56 -54.62 14.01
C ASN A 168 -8.70 -53.37 14.89
N GLY A 169 -9.77 -52.66 14.69
CA GLY A 169 -10.95 -52.73 15.57
C GLY A 169 -10.89 -51.76 16.77
N GLY A 170 -11.74 -50.79 16.77
CA GLY A 170 -12.16 -50.16 18.01
C GLY A 170 -12.36 -48.66 17.92
N SER A 171 -13.56 -48.24 17.60
CA SER A 171 -14.02 -46.87 17.90
C SER A 171 -14.08 -46.68 19.42
N PRO A 172 -13.76 -45.52 19.91
CA PRO A 172 -14.57 -44.93 20.96
C PRO A 172 -15.07 -43.51 20.62
N SER A 173 -16.36 -43.40 20.79
CA SER A 173 -17.21 -42.29 21.20
C SER A 173 -16.56 -40.94 21.57
N ARG A 174 -17.14 -39.89 21.01
CA ARG A 174 -17.10 -38.51 21.45
C ARG A 174 -17.49 -38.35 22.93
N PRO A 175 -16.94 -37.37 23.60
CA PRO A 175 -17.72 -36.50 24.47
C PRO A 175 -17.69 -35.03 24.07
N GLY A 176 -18.75 -34.42 24.45
CA GLY A 176 -19.38 -33.21 24.18
C GLY A 176 -18.67 -31.92 24.53
N ASP A 177 -19.30 -30.88 23.98
CA ASP A 177 -19.12 -29.45 24.18
C ASP A 177 -18.99 -29.06 25.66
N GLU A 178 -18.00 -28.24 25.96
CA GLU A 178 -18.17 -27.16 26.93
C GLU A 178 -17.24 -25.99 26.53
N ALA A 179 -17.90 -24.88 26.24
CA ALA A 179 -17.30 -23.58 26.03
C ALA A 179 -16.84 -22.98 27.36
N ALA A 180 -15.63 -22.48 27.41
CA ALA A 180 -15.26 -21.45 28.38
C ALA A 180 -14.25 -20.52 27.74
N SER A 181 -14.72 -19.32 27.48
CA SER A 181 -13.95 -18.13 27.21
C SER A 181 -13.09 -17.81 28.44
N ASP A 182 -11.79 -17.69 28.25
CA ASP A 182 -10.95 -16.88 29.12
C ASP A 182 -9.92 -16.16 28.28
N GLN A 183 -10.26 -14.92 27.95
CA GLN A 183 -9.30 -13.90 27.59
C GLN A 183 -8.63 -13.43 28.86
N THR A 184 -7.43 -13.92 29.13
CA THR A 184 -6.57 -13.35 30.17
C THR A 184 -5.58 -12.39 29.55
N ASP A 185 -5.71 -11.16 30.00
CA ASP A 185 -4.85 -10.01 29.89
C ASP A 185 -3.35 -10.36 30.03
N LEU A 186 -2.58 -10.21 28.96
CA LEU A 186 -1.16 -10.56 28.87
C LEU A 186 -0.24 -9.39 29.30
N PHE A 187 -0.79 -8.34 29.89
CA PHE A 187 -0.02 -7.13 30.29
C PHE A 187 -0.14 -6.70 31.76
N ALA A 188 -0.62 -7.56 32.64
CA ALA A 188 -0.70 -7.26 34.07
C ALA A 188 -0.06 -8.36 34.90
N ALA A 189 1.25 -8.38 34.96
CA ALA A 189 2.00 -9.00 36.08
C ALA A 189 3.34 -8.28 36.25
N ASP A 190 3.51 -7.60 37.35
CA ASP A 190 4.79 -7.11 37.82
C ASP A 190 5.79 -8.28 37.96
N PRO A 191 6.99 -8.20 37.40
CA PRO A 191 7.99 -9.21 37.59
C PRO A 191 8.66 -9.02 38.99
N GLU A 192 8.54 -10.01 39.85
CA GLU A 192 9.38 -10.11 41.02
C GLU A 192 10.88 -10.11 40.63
N PRO A 193 11.75 -9.54 41.44
CA PRO A 193 13.18 -9.39 41.13
C PRO A 193 13.89 -10.73 41.25
N ILE A 194 14.31 -11.30 40.15
CA ILE A 194 15.24 -12.42 40.13
C ILE A 194 16.63 -11.90 40.51
N HIS A 195 17.12 -12.26 41.69
CA HIS A 195 18.48 -12.02 42.12
C HIS A 195 19.49 -12.74 41.22
N GLY A 196 20.46 -12.01 40.73
CA GLY A 196 21.61 -12.46 39.95
C GLY A 196 22.59 -13.31 40.74
N PRO A 197 23.82 -13.61 40.47
CA PRO A 197 24.62 -13.15 39.36
C PRO A 197 25.32 -14.33 38.68
N ALA A 198 25.31 -14.45 37.49
CA ALA A 198 26.32 -15.17 36.78
C ALA A 198 26.81 -14.32 35.61
N ALA A 199 28.10 -14.20 35.51
CA ALA A 199 28.74 -13.67 34.32
C ALA A 199 28.04 -14.23 33.10
N ALA A 200 27.52 -13.33 32.22
CA ALA A 200 26.87 -13.72 30.98
C ALA A 200 27.82 -14.64 30.24
N PRO A 201 27.41 -15.85 29.89
CA PRO A 201 28.14 -16.64 28.92
C PRO A 201 28.13 -15.85 27.62
N SER A 202 29.30 -15.62 27.05
CA SER A 202 29.51 -15.24 25.68
C SER A 202 28.43 -15.94 24.82
N GLY A 203 27.67 -15.19 24.01
CA GLY A 203 26.48 -15.61 23.29
C GLY A 203 26.58 -17.03 22.71
N PRO A 204 25.47 -17.72 22.54
CA PRO A 204 25.39 -19.14 22.27
C PRO A 204 25.92 -19.47 20.87
N GLY A 205 27.20 -19.69 20.80
CA GLY A 205 27.86 -20.35 19.71
C GLY A 205 28.17 -21.77 20.13
N VAL A 206 27.32 -22.72 19.71
CA VAL A 206 27.68 -24.13 19.88
C VAL A 206 28.72 -24.45 18.80
N ALA A 207 29.99 -24.39 19.17
CA ALA A 207 31.07 -24.83 18.30
C ALA A 207 31.20 -26.34 18.39
N SER A 208 30.98 -27.06 17.29
CA SER A 208 31.19 -28.50 17.21
C SER A 208 32.07 -28.85 16.03
N ALA A 209 32.93 -29.82 16.24
CA ALA A 209 33.79 -30.42 15.23
C ALA A 209 33.12 -31.62 14.47
N ALA A 210 31.80 -31.72 14.53
CA ALA A 210 31.11 -32.81 13.90
C ALA A 210 30.99 -32.58 12.37
N PRO A 211 31.23 -33.60 11.53
CA PRO A 211 31.05 -33.45 10.08
C PRO A 211 29.59 -33.21 9.72
N LEU A 212 29.34 -32.16 8.97
CA LEU A 212 27.98 -31.77 8.50
C LEU A 212 27.29 -32.85 7.69
N SER A 213 28.06 -33.76 7.06
CA SER A 213 27.58 -34.97 6.37
C SER A 213 26.66 -35.86 7.21
N ARG A 214 26.76 -35.80 8.56
CA ARG A 214 25.89 -36.55 9.46
C ARG A 214 24.55 -35.90 9.73
N LEU A 215 24.33 -34.69 9.29
CA LEU A 215 23.11 -33.91 9.55
C LEU A 215 21.85 -34.67 9.10
N PHE A 216 21.93 -35.40 7.99
CA PHE A 216 20.83 -36.16 7.40
C PHE A 216 20.83 -37.67 7.72
N ALA A 217 21.86 -38.13 8.42
CA ALA A 217 22.00 -39.53 8.84
C ALA A 217 22.61 -39.63 10.24
N PRO A 218 21.97 -39.10 11.30
CA PRO A 218 22.54 -38.98 12.63
C PRO A 218 22.78 -40.35 13.30
N GLU A 219 22.14 -41.39 12.86
CA GLU A 219 22.22 -42.75 13.45
C GLU A 219 23.38 -43.58 12.87
N ARG A 220 24.04 -43.10 11.82
CA ARG A 220 25.20 -43.80 11.28
C ARG A 220 26.43 -43.58 12.11
N PRO A 221 27.29 -44.64 12.33
CA PRO A 221 28.53 -44.45 13.03
C PRO A 221 29.43 -43.43 12.33
N PRO A 222 30.32 -42.76 13.08
CA PRO A 222 31.18 -41.76 12.52
C PRO A 222 32.06 -42.37 11.39
N PHE A 223 32.00 -41.76 10.21
CA PHE A 223 32.99 -41.98 9.19
C PHE A 223 34.36 -41.58 9.72
N ARG A 224 35.42 -42.22 9.30
CA ARG A 224 36.77 -41.72 9.56
C ARG A 224 36.86 -40.35 8.91
N GLU A 225 37.22 -39.37 9.72
CA GLU A 225 37.55 -38.04 9.20
C GLU A 225 38.69 -38.21 8.19
N PRO A 226 38.59 -37.60 6.99
CA PRO A 226 39.72 -37.53 6.10
C PRO A 226 40.86 -36.87 6.84
N ALA A 227 42.00 -37.55 6.93
CA ALA A 227 43.16 -37.04 7.65
C ALA A 227 43.63 -35.73 6.98
N GLY A 228 43.44 -34.59 7.63
CA GLY A 228 44.01 -33.32 7.17
C GLY A 228 43.02 -32.14 6.94
N GLU A 229 41.69 -32.32 7.02
CA GLU A 229 40.79 -31.21 6.96
C GLU A 229 40.46 -30.64 8.37
N PRO A 230 40.49 -29.31 8.56
CA PRO A 230 40.07 -28.74 9.83
C PRO A 230 38.56 -28.98 10.06
N PRO A 231 38.14 -29.31 11.30
CA PRO A 231 36.76 -29.57 11.60
C PRO A 231 35.89 -28.33 11.28
N THR A 232 34.76 -28.53 10.63
CA THR A 232 33.79 -27.48 10.34
C THR A 232 33.21 -27.00 11.67
N ARG A 233 33.33 -25.67 11.92
CA ARG A 233 32.76 -25.05 13.11
C ARG A 233 31.32 -24.64 12.81
N LEU A 234 30.37 -25.27 13.52
CA LEU A 234 28.94 -24.98 13.35
C LEU A 234 28.45 -24.03 14.47
N GLU A 235 27.82 -22.95 14.07
CA GLU A 235 27.13 -21.99 14.95
C GLU A 235 25.62 -21.95 14.62
N LEU A 236 24.81 -21.76 15.69
CA LEU A 236 23.34 -21.64 15.55
C LEU A 236 22.87 -20.34 16.17
N TYR A 237 21.89 -19.67 15.55
CA TYR A 237 21.21 -18.52 16.15
C TYR A 237 19.78 -18.39 15.64
N ALA A 238 18.91 -17.71 16.41
CA ALA A 238 17.58 -17.30 16.02
C ALA A 238 17.48 -15.78 16.02
N ALA A 239 16.81 -15.21 15.03
CA ALA A 239 16.60 -13.77 14.92
C ALA A 239 15.11 -13.43 14.93
N ALA A 240 14.75 -12.20 15.28
CA ALA A 240 13.38 -11.75 15.38
C ALA A 240 12.69 -11.59 14.00
N SER A 241 13.47 -11.40 12.94
CA SER A 241 12.96 -11.25 11.57
C SER A 241 14.04 -11.62 10.54
N PRO A 242 13.68 -11.82 9.27
CA PRO A 242 14.67 -12.02 8.20
C PRO A 242 15.68 -10.86 8.10
N TYR A 243 15.22 -9.63 8.34
CA TYR A 243 16.10 -8.45 8.36
C TYR A 243 17.14 -8.50 9.48
N GLU A 244 16.74 -8.85 10.71
CA GLU A 244 17.65 -9.00 11.84
C GLU A 244 18.56 -10.24 11.71
N GLU A 245 18.09 -11.27 11.02
CA GLU A 245 18.87 -12.46 10.70
C GLU A 245 20.05 -12.10 9.79
N ILE A 246 19.83 -11.30 8.75
CA ILE A 246 20.90 -10.78 7.88
C ILE A 246 21.81 -9.82 8.66
N ARG A 247 21.28 -8.90 9.47
CA ARG A 247 22.08 -8.00 10.29
C ARG A 247 23.04 -8.78 11.21
N GLU A 248 22.54 -9.82 11.85
CA GLU A 248 23.34 -10.67 12.73
C GLU A 248 24.41 -11.45 11.96
N ALA A 249 24.11 -11.97 10.77
CA ALA A 249 25.11 -12.59 9.90
C ALA A 249 26.27 -11.61 9.62
N LEU A 250 25.95 -10.37 9.24
CA LEU A 250 26.95 -9.33 9.00
C LEU A 250 27.71 -8.93 10.28
N ARG A 251 27.04 -8.82 11.43
CA ARG A 251 27.68 -8.55 12.72
C ARG A 251 28.70 -9.64 13.08
N ARG A 252 28.34 -10.92 12.85
CA ARG A 252 29.23 -12.05 13.09
C ARG A 252 30.42 -12.08 12.12
N ALA A 253 30.21 -11.73 10.86
CA ALA A 253 31.28 -11.61 9.88
C ALA A 253 32.29 -10.50 10.31
N VAL A 254 31.80 -9.32 10.65
CA VAL A 254 32.65 -8.20 11.14
C VAL A 254 33.38 -8.56 12.43
N ALA A 255 32.69 -9.20 13.39
CA ALA A 255 33.31 -9.61 14.66
C ALA A 255 34.45 -10.63 14.48
N LYS A 256 34.41 -11.42 13.39
CA LYS A 256 35.51 -12.34 13.02
C LYS A 256 36.62 -11.66 12.19
N ALA A 257 36.50 -10.35 11.97
CA ALA A 257 37.39 -9.54 11.13
C ALA A 257 37.54 -10.11 9.69
N ALA A 258 36.48 -10.74 9.17
CA ALA A 258 36.47 -11.31 7.85
C ALA A 258 36.38 -10.23 6.77
N THR A 259 37.06 -10.43 5.66
CA THR A 259 36.84 -9.65 4.44
C THR A 259 35.57 -10.11 3.74
N TRP A 260 34.95 -9.25 2.91
CA TRP A 260 33.72 -9.64 2.22
C TRP A 260 33.93 -10.80 1.22
N ASP A 261 35.16 -10.99 0.71
CA ASP A 261 35.53 -12.17 -0.10
C ASP A 261 35.48 -13.50 0.67
N GLU A 262 35.49 -13.44 2.00
CA GLU A 262 35.45 -14.64 2.84
C GLU A 262 34.04 -15.01 3.28
N VAL A 263 33.03 -14.19 2.90
CA VAL A 263 31.65 -14.35 3.39
C VAL A 263 30.70 -14.79 2.28
N GLU A 264 29.96 -15.86 2.52
CA GLU A 264 28.83 -16.31 1.72
C GLU A 264 27.56 -16.37 2.56
N ILE A 265 26.44 -15.85 2.02
CA ILE A 265 25.10 -16.00 2.59
C ILE A 265 24.26 -16.82 1.64
N VAL A 266 23.75 -17.96 2.11
CA VAL A 266 22.90 -18.86 1.37
C VAL A 266 21.51 -18.82 1.96
N ALA A 267 20.51 -18.43 1.17
CA ALA A 267 19.14 -18.25 1.63
C ALA A 267 18.19 -19.33 1.13
N THR A 268 17.28 -19.78 1.99
CA THR A 268 16.17 -20.67 1.59
C THR A 268 15.11 -19.94 0.78
N ASP A 269 15.00 -18.61 0.98
CA ASP A 269 14.14 -17.68 0.25
C ASP A 269 14.97 -16.49 -0.26
N PRO A 270 15.55 -16.58 -1.47
CA PRO A 270 16.43 -15.54 -1.99
C PRO A 270 15.71 -14.21 -2.30
N VAL A 271 14.37 -14.19 -2.37
CA VAL A 271 13.60 -12.94 -2.58
C VAL A 271 13.58 -12.12 -1.29
N VAL A 272 13.15 -12.73 -0.20
CA VAL A 272 13.01 -12.08 1.10
C VAL A 272 14.38 -11.67 1.64
N TYR A 273 15.32 -12.62 1.70
CA TYR A 273 16.65 -12.39 2.27
C TYR A 273 17.54 -11.54 1.38
N GLY A 274 17.44 -11.69 0.05
CA GLY A 274 18.17 -10.86 -0.91
C GLY A 274 17.72 -9.40 -0.85
N SER A 275 16.43 -9.17 -0.69
CA SER A 275 15.88 -7.81 -0.51
C SER A 275 16.33 -7.16 0.80
N ALA A 276 16.34 -7.92 1.90
CA ALA A 276 16.83 -7.45 3.19
C ALA A 276 18.34 -7.13 3.13
N LEU A 277 19.12 -8.01 2.51
CA LEU A 277 20.57 -7.79 2.34
C LEU A 277 20.84 -6.57 1.45
N ASP A 278 20.14 -6.39 0.36
CA ASP A 278 20.30 -5.25 -0.56
C ASP A 278 20.07 -3.90 0.15
N GLU A 279 19.03 -3.82 0.97
CA GLU A 279 18.73 -2.63 1.76
C GLU A 279 19.86 -2.31 2.75
N ILE A 280 20.31 -3.31 3.51
CA ILE A 280 21.38 -3.16 4.49
C ILE A 280 22.71 -2.85 3.80
N ALA A 281 23.07 -3.61 2.76
CA ALA A 281 24.34 -3.48 2.05
C ALA A 281 24.46 -2.13 1.35
N THR A 282 23.37 -1.66 0.70
CA THR A 282 23.33 -0.33 0.08
C THR A 282 23.59 0.78 1.10
N ARG A 283 22.95 0.70 2.28
CA ARG A 283 23.12 1.68 3.36
C ARG A 283 24.52 1.68 3.96
N LEU A 284 25.12 0.49 4.09
CA LEU A 284 26.44 0.32 4.70
C LEU A 284 27.61 0.39 3.70
N GLY A 285 27.31 0.47 2.39
CA GLY A 285 28.34 0.44 1.35
C GLY A 285 29.04 -0.92 1.20
N ILE A 286 28.35 -2.03 1.54
CA ILE A 286 28.88 -3.38 1.42
C ILE A 286 28.72 -3.86 -0.03
N PRO A 287 29.80 -4.22 -0.72
CA PRO A 287 29.70 -4.78 -2.06
C PRO A 287 29.18 -6.22 -2.02
N VAL A 288 28.14 -6.52 -2.81
CA VAL A 288 27.50 -7.84 -2.84
C VAL A 288 27.37 -8.33 -4.28
N THR A 289 27.67 -9.60 -4.50
CA THR A 289 27.32 -10.33 -5.72
C THR A 289 26.12 -11.22 -5.45
N TYR A 290 25.00 -10.92 -6.11
CA TYR A 290 23.77 -11.70 -6.02
C TYR A 290 23.75 -12.75 -7.14
N ALA A 291 24.06 -14.01 -6.82
CA ALA A 291 24.18 -15.10 -7.81
C ALA A 291 22.88 -15.36 -8.57
N VAL A 292 21.73 -15.20 -7.89
CA VAL A 292 20.40 -15.39 -8.48
C VAL A 292 19.72 -14.07 -8.88
N GLY A 293 20.44 -12.96 -8.81
CA GLY A 293 19.93 -11.62 -9.07
C GLY A 293 18.96 -11.12 -8.02
N LEU A 294 18.58 -9.85 -8.15
CA LEU A 294 17.57 -9.19 -7.31
C LEU A 294 16.26 -9.01 -8.07
N PRO A 295 15.10 -9.03 -7.38
CA PRO A 295 13.82 -8.70 -8.01
C PRO A 295 13.86 -7.32 -8.68
N VAL A 296 13.27 -7.21 -9.87
CA VAL A 296 13.26 -5.96 -10.65
C VAL A 296 12.62 -4.80 -9.87
N GLU A 297 11.71 -5.09 -8.96
CA GLU A 297 11.04 -4.12 -8.08
C GLU A 297 12.01 -3.39 -7.14
N ARG A 298 13.19 -3.92 -6.93
CA ARG A 298 14.25 -3.21 -6.18
C ARG A 298 14.83 -2.03 -6.97
N SER A 299 14.65 -2.03 -8.29
CA SER A 299 15.01 -0.91 -9.16
C SER A 299 13.88 0.11 -9.31
N ARG A 300 14.22 1.37 -9.66
CA ARG A 300 13.22 2.40 -9.98
C ARG A 300 12.30 1.99 -11.13
N PRO A 301 12.80 1.51 -12.30
CA PRO A 301 11.93 1.06 -13.38
C PRO A 301 10.96 -0.06 -12.96
N GLY A 302 11.42 -1.00 -12.13
CA GLY A 302 10.58 -2.09 -11.63
C GLY A 302 9.49 -1.58 -10.68
N ARG A 303 9.84 -0.75 -9.68
CA ARG A 303 8.85 -0.14 -8.77
C ARG A 303 7.81 0.67 -9.54
N ALA A 304 8.27 1.49 -10.50
CA ALA A 304 7.38 2.28 -11.33
C ALA A 304 6.46 1.40 -12.19
N ALA A 305 6.95 0.27 -12.72
CA ALA A 305 6.13 -0.68 -13.46
C ALA A 305 5.03 -1.28 -12.58
N MET A 306 5.36 -1.70 -11.35
CA MET A 306 4.35 -2.24 -10.42
C MET A 306 3.33 -1.17 -10.01
N ALA A 307 3.78 0.06 -9.74
CA ALA A 307 2.89 1.17 -9.43
C ALA A 307 1.98 1.56 -10.61
N TYR A 308 2.45 1.45 -11.86
CA TYR A 308 1.61 1.59 -13.04
C TYR A 308 0.51 0.53 -13.09
N LEU A 309 0.83 -0.74 -12.83
CA LEU A 309 -0.16 -1.82 -12.80
C LEU A 309 -1.21 -1.60 -11.69
N GLU A 310 -0.79 -1.09 -10.55
CA GLU A 310 -1.69 -0.71 -9.48
C GLU A 310 -2.59 0.47 -9.89
N TRP A 311 -2.01 1.50 -10.50
CA TRP A 311 -2.72 2.68 -10.99
C TRP A 311 -3.83 2.32 -11.97
N ILE A 312 -3.56 1.47 -12.96
CA ILE A 312 -4.58 1.04 -13.92
C ILE A 312 -5.61 0.12 -13.28
N SER A 313 -5.23 -0.73 -12.32
CA SER A 313 -6.15 -1.67 -11.66
C SER A 313 -7.12 -0.97 -10.70
N ALA A 314 -6.70 0.16 -10.13
CA ALA A 314 -7.50 0.96 -9.21
C ALA A 314 -8.33 2.06 -9.91
N ASP A 315 -8.47 2.00 -11.25
CA ASP A 315 -9.16 3.00 -12.07
C ASP A 315 -8.48 4.38 -12.07
N PHE A 316 -7.18 4.38 -12.25
CA PHE A 316 -6.38 5.60 -12.44
C PHE A 316 -6.51 6.64 -11.33
N PRO A 317 -6.35 6.30 -10.02
CA PRO A 317 -6.43 7.29 -8.95
C PRO A 317 -5.29 8.31 -9.09
N GLU A 318 -5.64 9.58 -9.00
CA GLU A 318 -4.70 10.70 -9.14
C GLU A 318 -3.57 10.62 -8.10
N SER A 319 -3.88 10.22 -6.88
CA SER A 319 -2.93 10.13 -5.78
C SER A 319 -1.75 9.20 -6.07
N LEU A 320 -1.95 8.09 -6.76
CA LEU A 320 -0.87 7.17 -7.16
C LEU A 320 0.04 7.81 -8.22
N PHE A 321 -0.52 8.43 -9.25
CA PHE A 321 0.29 9.08 -10.28
C PHE A 321 1.03 10.30 -9.72
N ARG A 322 0.39 11.06 -8.83
CA ARG A 322 1.01 12.15 -8.09
C ARG A 322 2.18 11.67 -7.22
N TYR A 323 2.04 10.53 -6.56
CA TYR A 323 3.13 9.91 -5.81
C TYR A 323 4.32 9.57 -6.72
N LEU A 324 4.09 8.99 -7.90
CA LEU A 324 5.14 8.70 -8.88
C LEU A 324 5.88 9.96 -9.37
N LEU A 325 5.16 11.06 -9.53
CA LEU A 325 5.79 12.36 -9.81
C LEU A 325 6.58 12.88 -8.60
N ALA A 326 6.00 12.82 -7.39
CA ALA A 326 6.64 13.34 -6.18
C ALA A 326 7.91 12.58 -5.80
N SER A 327 7.93 11.25 -5.98
CA SER A 327 9.10 10.39 -5.75
C SER A 327 10.18 10.55 -6.83
N GLY A 328 9.81 11.13 -7.98
CA GLY A 328 10.67 11.25 -9.16
C GLY A 328 10.84 9.92 -9.89
N ASP A 329 9.94 8.97 -9.69
CA ASP A 329 9.85 7.73 -10.48
C ASP A 329 9.27 7.99 -11.88
N VAL A 330 8.49 9.06 -12.03
CA VAL A 330 8.11 9.64 -13.32
C VAL A 330 8.65 11.06 -13.40
N ALA A 331 9.30 11.40 -14.49
CA ALA A 331 9.87 12.72 -14.72
C ALA A 331 9.56 13.23 -16.14
N PRO A 332 9.42 14.55 -16.30
CA PRO A 332 9.29 15.13 -17.65
C PRO A 332 10.56 14.85 -18.46
N PRO A 333 10.43 14.64 -19.78
CA PRO A 333 11.58 14.51 -20.66
C PRO A 333 12.44 15.78 -20.55
N THR A 334 13.72 15.58 -20.30
CA THR A 334 14.68 16.68 -20.11
C THR A 334 14.85 17.48 -21.39
N ARG A 335 14.43 18.74 -21.38
CA ARG A 335 14.86 19.75 -22.34
C ARG A 335 15.58 20.87 -21.58
N GLY A 336 16.87 21.01 -21.82
CA GLY A 336 17.70 22.15 -21.39
C GLY A 336 18.33 22.03 -19.99
N GLU A 337 19.58 22.47 -19.91
CA GLU A 337 20.28 22.76 -18.67
C GLU A 337 19.95 24.22 -18.28
N GLY A 338 19.24 24.47 -17.18
CA GLY A 338 18.93 25.79 -16.67
C GLY A 338 18.14 25.81 -15.37
N PRO A 339 18.11 26.95 -14.63
CA PRO A 339 17.40 27.08 -13.35
C PRO A 339 15.87 26.97 -13.45
N ASP A 340 15.31 27.10 -14.66
CA ASP A 340 13.85 27.00 -14.93
C ASP A 340 13.34 25.58 -15.20
N ARG A 341 14.06 24.57 -14.75
CA ARG A 341 13.69 23.17 -14.94
C ARG A 341 12.42 22.86 -14.16
N LEU A 342 11.35 22.43 -14.88
CA LEU A 342 10.13 21.92 -14.26
C LEU A 342 10.47 20.70 -13.41
N SER A 343 10.34 20.83 -12.09
CA SER A 343 10.60 19.72 -11.19
C SER A 343 9.38 18.82 -11.12
N ALA A 344 9.60 17.52 -11.00
CA ALA A 344 8.54 16.52 -10.81
C ALA A 344 7.63 16.86 -9.60
N GLY A 345 8.20 17.38 -8.51
CA GLY A 345 7.43 17.82 -7.33
C GLY A 345 6.52 19.04 -7.62
N ARG A 346 6.87 19.90 -8.57
CA ARG A 346 5.98 20.99 -9.01
C ARG A 346 4.81 20.45 -9.82
N LEU A 347 5.08 19.50 -10.72
CA LEU A 347 4.03 18.82 -11.49
C LEU A 347 3.08 18.04 -10.59
N ALA A 348 3.59 17.39 -9.55
CA ALA A 348 2.78 16.70 -8.56
C ALA A 348 1.82 17.68 -7.83
N ARG A 349 2.32 18.85 -7.40
CA ARG A 349 1.47 19.88 -6.80
C ARG A 349 0.43 20.46 -7.76
N ARG A 350 0.81 20.63 -9.05
CA ARG A 350 -0.14 21.09 -10.08
C ARG A 350 -1.24 20.06 -10.33
N LEU A 351 -0.87 18.78 -10.46
CA LEU A 351 -1.82 17.69 -10.67
C LEU A 351 -2.86 17.61 -9.53
N ARG A 352 -2.42 17.79 -8.29
CA ARG A 352 -3.32 17.85 -7.12
C ARG A 352 -4.37 18.96 -7.25
N LYS A 353 -3.96 20.16 -7.71
CA LYS A 353 -4.87 21.30 -7.89
C LYS A 353 -5.96 21.04 -8.95
N LEU A 354 -5.73 20.13 -9.88
CA LEU A 354 -6.69 19.77 -10.92
C LEU A 354 -7.87 18.94 -10.41
N ARG A 355 -7.79 18.38 -9.19
CA ARG A 355 -8.85 17.60 -8.55
C ARG A 355 -9.41 16.48 -9.44
N VAL A 356 -8.53 15.76 -10.14
CA VAL A 356 -8.90 14.67 -11.05
C VAL A 356 -9.67 13.57 -10.30
N GLY A 357 -9.21 13.19 -9.12
CA GLY A 357 -9.75 12.09 -8.32
C GLY A 357 -9.36 10.73 -8.90
N TRP A 358 -10.14 10.20 -9.82
CA TRP A 358 -9.91 8.91 -10.50
C TRP A 358 -10.56 8.92 -11.89
N GLY A 359 -10.32 7.86 -12.68
CA GLY A 359 -10.88 7.73 -14.03
C GLY A 359 -9.95 8.25 -15.11
N ARG A 360 -9.71 7.41 -16.14
CA ARG A 360 -8.73 7.63 -17.21
C ARG A 360 -8.93 8.94 -17.97
N GLU A 361 -10.17 9.23 -18.43
CA GLU A 361 -10.50 10.37 -19.29
C GLU A 361 -10.40 11.71 -18.54
N ARG A 362 -10.62 11.70 -17.25
CA ARG A 362 -10.67 12.91 -16.41
C ARG A 362 -9.35 13.68 -16.36
N TYR A 363 -8.20 13.01 -16.49
CA TYR A 363 -6.89 13.67 -16.50
C TYR A 363 -6.79 14.71 -17.64
N LEU A 364 -7.10 14.28 -18.85
CA LEU A 364 -7.00 15.15 -20.03
C LEU A 364 -8.11 16.21 -20.04
N GLU A 365 -9.29 15.91 -19.56
CA GLU A 365 -10.38 16.88 -19.39
C GLU A 365 -10.02 17.99 -18.41
N ALA A 366 -9.47 17.63 -17.23
CA ALA A 366 -9.06 18.58 -16.21
C ALA A 366 -7.89 19.47 -16.68
N ILE A 367 -6.89 18.86 -17.35
CA ILE A 367 -5.78 19.62 -17.94
C ILE A 367 -6.30 20.59 -19.02
N ALA A 368 -7.16 20.13 -19.92
CA ALA A 368 -7.74 20.98 -20.96
C ALA A 368 -8.60 22.11 -20.38
N PHE A 369 -9.32 21.85 -19.30
CA PHE A 369 -10.06 22.88 -18.57
C PHE A 369 -9.11 23.93 -17.95
N GLY A 370 -8.07 23.50 -17.25
CA GLY A 370 -7.06 24.41 -16.67
C GLY A 370 -6.35 25.26 -17.73
N LEU A 371 -6.00 24.66 -18.89
CA LEU A 371 -5.40 25.40 -20.01
C LEU A 371 -6.35 26.45 -20.62
N ARG A 372 -7.65 26.15 -20.67
CA ARG A 372 -8.66 27.14 -21.12
C ARG A 372 -8.77 28.30 -20.15
N GLN A 373 -8.82 28.04 -18.84
CA GLN A 373 -8.86 29.09 -17.82
C GLN A 373 -7.62 29.98 -17.87
N ALA A 374 -6.43 29.40 -17.81
CA ALA A 374 -5.17 30.15 -17.86
C ALA A 374 -5.04 31.03 -19.13
N ARG A 375 -5.65 30.61 -20.23
CA ARG A 375 -5.69 31.40 -21.47
C ARG A 375 -6.78 32.48 -21.51
N ALA A 376 -7.92 32.25 -20.85
CA ALA A 376 -9.02 33.22 -20.78
C ALA A 376 -8.64 34.41 -19.90
N ASP A 377 -8.01 34.14 -18.76
CA ASP A 377 -7.57 35.16 -17.79
C ASP A 377 -6.42 36.05 -18.32
N GLY A 378 -5.76 35.66 -19.42
CA GLY A 378 -4.63 36.40 -20.02
C GLY A 378 -4.94 37.15 -21.33
N LYS A 379 -6.16 37.01 -21.89
CA LYS A 379 -6.46 37.50 -23.24
C LYS A 379 -6.70 38.99 -23.37
N ASP A 380 -7.04 39.73 -22.32
CA ASP A 380 -7.47 41.12 -22.34
C ASP A 380 -6.66 42.06 -21.43
N GLU A 381 -5.57 41.56 -20.81
CA GLU A 381 -4.73 42.41 -19.95
C GLU A 381 -3.61 43.11 -20.74
N PRO A 382 -3.50 44.42 -20.64
CA PRO A 382 -2.35 45.16 -21.18
C PRO A 382 -1.08 44.77 -20.44
N GLU A 383 0.08 44.90 -21.10
CA GLU A 383 1.37 44.64 -20.45
C GLU A 383 1.47 45.42 -19.13
N PRO A 384 1.80 44.72 -18.01
CA PRO A 384 1.92 45.41 -16.75
C PRO A 384 3.04 46.42 -16.76
N ASP A 385 2.79 47.55 -16.09
CA ASP A 385 3.83 48.56 -15.84
C ASP A 385 5.01 47.88 -15.10
N PRO A 386 6.28 48.13 -15.50
CA PRO A 386 7.45 47.57 -14.81
C PRO A 386 7.51 47.83 -13.29
N GLU A 387 6.77 48.83 -12.80
CA GLU A 387 6.67 49.16 -11.38
C GLU A 387 5.58 48.38 -10.66
N ASP A 388 4.63 47.72 -11.37
CA ASP A 388 3.55 46.91 -10.79
C ASP A 388 4.00 45.47 -10.52
N VAL A 389 4.73 45.29 -9.43
CA VAL A 389 5.30 44.01 -9.01
C VAL A 389 4.24 42.93 -8.79
N ALA A 390 3.02 43.31 -8.39
CA ALA A 390 1.92 42.37 -8.13
C ALA A 390 1.41 41.77 -9.45
N ARG A 391 1.14 42.63 -10.47
CA ARG A 391 0.67 42.14 -11.77
C ARG A 391 1.74 41.40 -12.56
N ILE A 392 3.01 41.75 -12.41
CA ILE A 392 4.13 41.00 -12.99
C ILE A 392 4.17 39.61 -12.36
N ARG A 393 4.02 39.49 -11.05
CA ARG A 393 4.02 38.23 -10.32
C ARG A 393 2.84 37.32 -10.74
N ASP A 394 1.65 37.89 -10.89
CA ASP A 394 0.46 37.15 -11.34
C ASP A 394 0.61 36.64 -12.78
N ARG A 395 1.22 37.43 -13.67
CA ARG A 395 1.53 37.00 -15.04
C ARG A 395 2.53 35.87 -15.07
N ASP A 396 3.60 35.98 -14.28
CA ASP A 396 4.62 34.92 -14.18
C ASP A 396 4.05 33.63 -13.62
N ASP A 397 3.18 33.71 -12.63
CA ASP A 397 2.52 32.56 -12.04
C ASP A 397 1.57 31.89 -13.04
N ARG A 398 0.81 32.64 -13.84
CA ARG A 398 -0.05 32.09 -14.92
C ARG A 398 0.77 31.45 -16.03
N THR A 399 1.89 32.07 -16.42
CA THR A 399 2.81 31.49 -17.41
C THR A 399 3.35 30.15 -16.93
N ARG A 400 3.83 30.09 -15.68
CA ARG A 400 4.30 28.86 -15.05
C ARG A 400 3.21 27.80 -14.95
N GLU A 401 1.98 28.21 -14.62
CA GLU A 401 0.83 27.30 -14.58
C GLU A 401 0.56 26.65 -15.93
N THR A 402 0.59 27.43 -17.00
CA THR A 402 0.42 26.95 -18.37
C THR A 402 1.52 25.97 -18.75
N GLU A 403 2.78 26.26 -18.42
CA GLU A 403 3.92 25.39 -18.68
C GLU A 403 3.80 24.05 -17.93
N GLU A 404 3.38 24.08 -16.65
CA GLU A 404 3.14 22.90 -15.83
C GLU A 404 2.02 22.03 -16.41
N LEU A 405 0.91 22.61 -16.84
CA LEU A 405 -0.20 21.92 -17.48
C LEU A 405 0.19 21.27 -18.81
N VAL A 406 0.94 21.99 -19.65
CA VAL A 406 1.46 21.45 -20.91
C VAL A 406 2.44 20.30 -20.67
N ALA A 407 3.27 20.40 -19.64
CA ALA A 407 4.18 19.32 -19.28
C ALA A 407 3.44 18.07 -18.78
N LEU A 408 2.40 18.24 -17.95
CA LEU A 408 1.52 17.15 -17.52
C LEU A 408 0.82 16.48 -18.70
N GLU A 409 0.32 17.27 -19.65
CA GLU A 409 -0.32 16.75 -20.86
C GLU A 409 0.64 15.91 -21.71
N ARG A 410 1.89 16.38 -21.86
CA ARG A 410 2.94 15.67 -22.62
C ARG A 410 3.32 14.32 -22.00
N ILE A 411 3.23 14.19 -20.68
CA ILE A 411 3.48 12.93 -19.98
C ILE A 411 2.25 12.04 -20.07
N LEU A 412 1.09 12.55 -19.66
CA LEU A 412 -0.11 11.75 -19.45
C LEU A 412 -0.79 11.31 -20.75
N ARG A 413 -0.87 12.19 -21.75
CA ARG A 413 -1.57 11.89 -23.01
C ARG A 413 -1.07 10.59 -23.68
N PRO A 414 0.23 10.41 -23.99
CA PRO A 414 0.71 9.21 -24.64
C PRO A 414 0.50 7.96 -23.79
N ILE A 415 0.63 8.07 -22.46
CA ILE A 415 0.41 6.95 -21.54
C ILE A 415 -1.05 6.52 -21.57
N LEU A 416 -1.98 7.48 -21.42
CA LEU A 416 -3.42 7.20 -21.38
C LEU A 416 -3.95 6.69 -22.73
N GLU A 417 -3.44 7.22 -23.87
CA GLU A 417 -3.82 6.74 -25.20
C GLU A 417 -3.33 5.32 -25.47
N ALA A 418 -2.14 4.95 -24.97
CA ALA A 418 -1.59 3.60 -25.13
C ALA A 418 -2.20 2.59 -24.16
N THR A 419 -2.80 3.04 -23.05
CA THR A 419 -3.37 2.17 -22.02
C THR A 419 -4.84 1.88 -22.32
N PRO A 420 -5.29 0.60 -22.34
CA PRO A 420 -6.69 0.28 -22.55
C PRO A 420 -7.57 0.83 -21.42
N ALA A 421 -8.82 1.17 -21.75
CA ALA A 421 -9.80 1.55 -20.76
C ALA A 421 -10.07 0.37 -19.81
N VAL A 422 -10.08 0.65 -18.52
CA VAL A 422 -10.50 -0.33 -17.51
C VAL A 422 -12.01 -0.48 -17.61
N PRO A 423 -12.55 -1.72 -17.60
CA PRO A 423 -13.98 -1.93 -17.53
C PRO A 423 -14.56 -1.29 -16.27
N ASP A 424 -15.80 -0.79 -16.34
CA ASP A 424 -16.53 -0.24 -15.20
C ASP A 424 -16.33 -1.12 -13.96
N ARG A 425 -16.08 -0.50 -12.80
CA ARG A 425 -15.81 -1.17 -11.51
C ARG A 425 -16.84 -2.22 -11.09
N ILE A 426 -18.03 -2.18 -11.68
CA ILE A 426 -19.14 -3.10 -11.42
C ILE A 426 -19.17 -4.25 -12.44
N GLY A 427 -18.12 -4.49 -13.09
CA GLY A 427 -17.56 -5.62 -13.81
C GLY A 427 -18.37 -6.87 -14.09
N LEU A 428 -19.57 -6.79 -14.61
CA LEU A 428 -20.25 -7.96 -15.17
C LEU A 428 -20.25 -7.98 -16.71
N GLY A 429 -19.44 -7.14 -17.38
CA GLY A 429 -19.42 -7.05 -18.83
C GLY A 429 -18.28 -6.23 -19.43
N GLY A 430 -17.15 -6.11 -18.75
CA GLY A 430 -16.01 -5.34 -19.24
C GLY A 430 -15.48 -5.84 -20.58
N THR A 431 -15.03 -4.93 -21.43
CA THR A 431 -14.39 -5.26 -22.71
C THR A 431 -13.17 -6.12 -22.47
N PRO A 432 -13.08 -7.33 -23.06
CA PRO A 432 -11.90 -8.17 -22.91
C PRO A 432 -10.63 -7.45 -23.40
N VAL A 433 -9.53 -7.61 -22.66
CA VAL A 433 -8.23 -6.95 -22.92
C VAL A 433 -7.17 -8.04 -23.12
N ALA A 434 -6.24 -7.82 -24.04
CA ALA A 434 -5.10 -8.71 -24.17
C ALA A 434 -3.94 -8.27 -23.24
N PRO A 435 -3.13 -9.19 -22.67
CA PRO A 435 -1.90 -8.82 -21.98
C PRO A 435 -0.98 -7.94 -22.83
N ALA A 436 -0.93 -8.18 -24.14
CA ALA A 436 -0.21 -7.37 -25.13
C ALA A 436 -0.65 -5.90 -25.14
N ASP A 437 -1.95 -5.61 -24.93
CA ASP A 437 -2.46 -4.24 -24.89
C ASP A 437 -1.99 -3.52 -23.62
N LEU A 438 -1.97 -4.21 -22.47
CA LEU A 438 -1.43 -3.68 -21.21
C LEU A 438 0.09 -3.48 -21.29
N ALA A 439 0.80 -4.42 -21.90
CA ALA A 439 2.25 -4.34 -22.12
C ALA A 439 2.63 -3.10 -22.94
N ARG A 440 1.83 -2.74 -23.97
CA ARG A 440 2.04 -1.53 -24.78
C ARG A 440 1.89 -0.26 -23.95
N GLY A 441 0.87 -0.19 -23.08
CA GLY A 441 0.68 0.92 -22.16
C GLY A 441 1.86 1.09 -21.20
N LEU A 442 2.30 -0.01 -20.58
CA LEU A 442 3.45 -0.02 -19.69
C LEU A 442 4.75 0.36 -20.40
N THR A 443 4.96 -0.12 -21.63
CA THR A 443 6.13 0.27 -22.45
C THR A 443 6.18 1.77 -22.66
N THR A 444 5.04 2.39 -22.99
CA THR A 444 4.94 3.84 -23.15
C THR A 444 5.20 4.57 -21.84
N PHE A 445 4.66 4.07 -20.72
CA PHE A 445 4.88 4.62 -19.39
C PHE A 445 6.36 4.59 -18.98
N LEU A 446 7.06 3.46 -19.21
CA LEU A 446 8.50 3.32 -18.92
C LEU A 446 9.37 4.30 -19.68
N GLY A 447 8.90 4.86 -20.80
CA GLY A 447 9.56 5.95 -21.50
C GLY A 447 9.71 7.23 -20.69
N PHE A 448 8.89 7.43 -19.65
CA PHE A 448 8.94 8.57 -18.74
C PHE A 448 9.62 8.24 -17.39
N VAL A 449 10.08 7.01 -17.20
CA VAL A 449 10.77 6.57 -15.98
C VAL A 449 12.27 6.76 -16.17
N PRO A 450 12.95 7.65 -15.39
CA PRO A 450 14.38 7.86 -15.53
C PRO A 450 15.16 6.65 -14.96
N ALA A 451 16.19 6.23 -15.69
CA ALA A 451 17.20 5.29 -15.20
C ALA A 451 18.49 6.09 -14.93
N ARG A 452 19.01 6.03 -13.70
CA ARG A 452 20.14 6.86 -13.25
C ARG A 452 21.41 6.08 -12.94
N SER A 453 21.30 4.76 -12.76
CA SER A 453 22.42 3.86 -12.51
C SER A 453 22.48 2.76 -13.58
N ALA A 454 23.61 2.07 -13.69
CA ALA A 454 23.77 0.94 -14.62
C ALA A 454 22.73 -0.16 -14.32
N VAL A 455 22.46 -0.46 -13.06
CA VAL A 455 21.43 -1.43 -12.64
C VAL A 455 20.03 -1.01 -13.09
N GLU A 456 19.70 0.29 -12.97
CA GLU A 456 18.40 0.79 -13.42
C GLU A 456 18.24 0.79 -14.95
N HIS A 457 19.32 1.01 -15.70
CA HIS A 457 19.34 0.87 -17.18
C HIS A 457 19.11 -0.58 -17.58
N GLU A 458 19.85 -1.51 -16.98
CA GLU A 458 19.69 -2.95 -17.22
C GLU A 458 18.28 -3.42 -16.89
N ALA A 459 17.74 -2.98 -15.73
CA ALA A 459 16.37 -3.30 -15.31
C ALA A 459 15.34 -2.80 -16.34
N ARG A 460 15.50 -1.58 -16.85
CA ARG A 460 14.61 -1.02 -17.86
C ARG A 460 14.70 -1.75 -19.19
N GLU A 461 15.90 -2.09 -19.63
CA GLU A 461 16.10 -2.84 -20.88
C GLU A 461 15.46 -4.22 -20.82
N ARG A 462 15.65 -4.97 -19.72
CA ARG A 462 15.02 -6.27 -19.52
C ARG A 462 13.49 -6.19 -19.46
N LEU A 463 12.96 -5.16 -18.78
CA LEU A 463 11.51 -4.92 -18.76
C LEU A 463 10.98 -4.66 -20.17
N LEU A 464 11.65 -3.81 -20.96
CA LEU A 464 11.23 -3.48 -22.33
C LEU A 464 11.33 -4.67 -23.27
N GLU A 465 12.41 -5.47 -23.17
CA GLU A 465 12.55 -6.72 -23.93
C GLU A 465 11.41 -7.69 -23.61
N ARG A 466 11.13 -7.89 -22.30
CA ARG A 466 10.06 -8.78 -21.84
C ARG A 466 8.69 -8.33 -22.32
N LEU A 467 8.41 -7.03 -22.20
CA LEU A 467 7.16 -6.42 -22.66
C LEU A 467 7.01 -6.52 -24.20
N GLY A 468 8.10 -6.42 -24.96
CA GLY A 468 8.11 -6.63 -26.40
C GLY A 468 7.72 -8.06 -26.77
N ARG A 469 8.24 -9.05 -26.05
CA ARG A 469 7.88 -10.47 -26.25
C ARG A 469 6.42 -10.74 -25.89
N ILE A 470 5.94 -10.22 -24.76
CA ILE A 470 4.52 -10.30 -24.36
C ILE A 470 3.64 -9.68 -25.46
N GLY A 471 4.02 -8.50 -25.95
CA GLY A 471 3.29 -7.81 -27.03
C GLY A 471 3.19 -8.58 -28.34
N GLY A 472 4.18 -9.44 -28.63
CA GLY A 472 4.18 -10.30 -29.81
C GLY A 472 3.41 -11.62 -29.66
N ALA A 473 3.38 -12.18 -28.44
CA ALA A 473 2.87 -13.54 -28.21
C ALA A 473 1.51 -13.59 -27.53
N LEU A 474 1.25 -12.75 -26.51
CA LEU A 474 0.05 -12.83 -25.65
C LEU A 474 -1.06 -11.87 -26.12
N VAL A 475 -1.54 -12.08 -27.33
CA VAL A 475 -2.57 -11.23 -27.99
C VAL A 475 -4.01 -11.67 -27.71
N ARG A 476 -4.20 -12.80 -27.05
CA ARG A 476 -5.52 -13.31 -26.73
C ARG A 476 -6.22 -12.41 -25.72
N ARG A 477 -7.48 -12.04 -26.03
CA ARG A 477 -8.30 -11.21 -25.13
C ARG A 477 -8.90 -12.04 -24.01
N THR A 478 -8.77 -11.55 -22.79
CA THR A 478 -9.32 -12.16 -21.57
C THR A 478 -9.91 -11.07 -20.65
N SER A 479 -10.37 -11.42 -19.45
CA SER A 479 -10.80 -10.41 -18.49
C SER A 479 -9.63 -9.49 -18.13
N PHE A 480 -9.92 -8.23 -17.78
CA PHE A 480 -8.89 -7.28 -17.39
C PHE A 480 -8.04 -7.81 -16.22
N SER A 481 -8.69 -8.41 -15.21
CA SER A 481 -7.99 -8.99 -14.05
C SER A 481 -7.06 -10.14 -14.44
N SER A 482 -7.48 -11.00 -15.37
CA SER A 482 -6.65 -12.10 -15.87
C SER A 482 -5.47 -11.57 -16.69
N ALA A 483 -5.71 -10.61 -17.60
CA ALA A 483 -4.64 -9.99 -18.39
C ALA A 483 -3.59 -9.30 -17.50
N LEU A 484 -4.03 -8.61 -16.45
CA LEU A 484 -3.17 -7.96 -15.47
C LEU A 484 -2.35 -8.98 -14.66
N ALA A 485 -2.96 -10.08 -14.22
CA ALA A 485 -2.28 -11.13 -13.48
C ALA A 485 -1.23 -11.85 -14.35
N ILE A 486 -1.55 -12.13 -15.63
CA ILE A 486 -0.58 -12.67 -16.60
C ILE A 486 0.60 -11.69 -16.76
N LEU A 487 0.33 -10.40 -16.94
CA LEU A 487 1.39 -9.43 -17.08
C LEU A 487 2.28 -9.35 -15.82
N ARG A 488 1.69 -9.34 -14.62
CA ARG A 488 2.44 -9.35 -13.35
C ARG A 488 3.35 -10.56 -13.22
N LYS A 489 2.85 -11.75 -13.55
CA LYS A 489 3.63 -12.99 -13.54
C LYS A 489 4.89 -12.87 -14.41
N HIS A 490 4.75 -12.35 -15.62
CA HIS A 490 5.87 -12.20 -16.55
C HIS A 490 6.82 -11.03 -16.23
N LEU A 491 6.44 -10.13 -15.32
CA LEU A 491 7.30 -9.08 -14.83
C LEU A 491 8.09 -9.47 -13.57
N ASP A 492 7.93 -10.69 -13.05
CA ASP A 492 8.83 -11.27 -12.03
C ASP A 492 10.19 -11.59 -12.65
N ILE A 493 10.99 -10.55 -12.81
CA ILE A 493 12.31 -10.58 -13.47
C ILE A 493 13.39 -10.40 -12.41
N ARG A 494 14.50 -11.14 -12.58
CA ARG A 494 15.70 -10.97 -11.76
C ARG A 494 16.73 -10.13 -12.49
N ILE A 495 17.29 -9.15 -11.79
CA ILE A 495 18.35 -8.31 -12.30
C ILE A 495 19.69 -8.85 -11.78
N PRO A 496 20.63 -9.23 -12.64
CA PRO A 496 21.94 -9.70 -12.25
C PRO A 496 22.74 -8.60 -11.56
N SER A 497 23.73 -8.99 -10.77
CA SER A 497 24.69 -8.03 -10.23
C SER A 497 25.51 -7.37 -11.35
N PRO A 498 25.90 -6.09 -11.21
CA PRO A 498 26.75 -5.42 -12.18
C PRO A 498 28.02 -6.20 -12.46
N GLY A 499 28.34 -6.41 -13.73
CA GLY A 499 29.52 -7.19 -14.15
C GLY A 499 29.33 -8.70 -14.18
N ALA A 500 28.11 -9.20 -13.90
CA ALA A 500 27.78 -10.63 -13.95
C ALA A 500 27.20 -11.07 -15.31
N GLU A 501 27.61 -10.47 -16.39
CA GLU A 501 27.24 -10.95 -17.74
C GLU A 501 27.84 -12.33 -17.99
N GLY A 502 27.06 -13.38 -17.71
CA GLY A 502 27.32 -14.74 -18.08
C GLY A 502 28.32 -15.58 -17.26
N PRO A 503 28.82 -15.17 -16.06
CA PRO A 503 29.59 -16.10 -15.26
C PRO A 503 28.67 -17.18 -14.65
N PRO A 504 29.24 -18.37 -14.33
CA PRO A 504 28.49 -19.38 -13.60
C PRO A 504 27.96 -18.81 -12.28
N PRO A 505 26.80 -19.27 -11.74
CA PRO A 505 26.18 -18.75 -10.53
C PRO A 505 27.07 -18.76 -9.28
N TRP A 506 28.11 -19.56 -9.29
CA TRP A 506 29.11 -19.64 -8.21
C TRP A 506 30.27 -18.67 -8.37
N SER A 507 30.34 -17.87 -9.43
CA SER A 507 31.36 -16.85 -9.55
C SER A 507 30.97 -15.60 -8.80
N SER A 508 31.96 -14.91 -8.25
CA SER A 508 31.78 -13.70 -7.48
C SER A 508 32.78 -12.64 -7.93
N THR A 509 32.36 -11.39 -7.88
CA THR A 509 33.28 -10.27 -8.08
C THR A 509 34.22 -10.16 -6.86
N GLY A 510 35.53 -9.95 -7.13
CA GLY A 510 36.52 -9.81 -6.05
C GLY A 510 36.16 -8.66 -5.08
N GLY A 511 36.38 -8.87 -3.82
CA GLY A 511 36.04 -7.93 -2.75
C GLY A 511 34.55 -7.92 -2.33
N HIS A 512 33.69 -8.76 -2.94
CA HIS A 512 32.26 -8.78 -2.72
C HIS A 512 31.84 -9.93 -1.80
N LEU A 513 30.88 -9.69 -0.92
CA LEU A 513 30.08 -10.73 -0.27
C LEU A 513 29.28 -11.49 -1.34
N HIS A 514 29.23 -12.82 -1.25
CA HIS A 514 28.46 -13.65 -2.15
C HIS A 514 27.10 -14.01 -1.53
N PHE A 515 26.02 -13.77 -2.29
CA PHE A 515 24.66 -14.14 -1.91
C PHE A 515 24.05 -15.10 -2.92
N SER A 516 23.54 -16.24 -2.44
CA SER A 516 22.99 -17.29 -3.29
C SER A 516 21.77 -17.99 -2.64
N ASP A 517 21.18 -18.92 -3.38
CA ASP A 517 20.19 -19.88 -2.88
C ASP A 517 20.82 -21.26 -2.57
N LEU A 518 19.98 -22.22 -2.16
CA LEU A 518 20.44 -23.57 -1.84
C LEU A 518 20.98 -24.33 -3.04
N GLU A 519 20.53 -24.04 -4.27
CA GLU A 519 20.94 -24.74 -5.48
C GLU A 519 22.31 -24.28 -5.99
N HIS A 520 22.61 -23.00 -5.78
CA HIS A 520 23.81 -22.36 -6.30
C HIS A 520 24.89 -22.13 -5.23
N GLY A 521 24.52 -22.17 -3.94
CA GLY A 521 25.42 -21.91 -2.81
C GLY A 521 26.43 -23.01 -2.53
N GLY A 522 27.39 -22.71 -1.66
CA GLY A 522 28.39 -23.64 -1.14
C GLY A 522 29.51 -23.99 -2.12
N ARG A 523 29.63 -23.31 -3.26
CA ARG A 523 30.57 -23.61 -4.33
C ARG A 523 31.70 -22.58 -4.45
N THR A 524 31.65 -21.55 -3.65
CA THR A 524 32.63 -20.45 -3.67
C THR A 524 33.90 -20.75 -2.86
N GLY A 525 33.88 -21.76 -1.98
CA GLY A 525 34.99 -22.12 -1.10
C GLY A 525 35.32 -21.10 -0.01
N ARG A 526 34.38 -20.25 0.38
CA ARG A 526 34.55 -19.16 1.34
C ARG A 526 34.69 -19.69 2.77
N ALA A 527 35.42 -18.94 3.60
CA ALA A 527 35.73 -19.34 4.97
C ALA A 527 34.54 -19.23 5.94
N LEU A 528 33.55 -18.34 5.65
CA LEU A 528 32.36 -18.14 6.46
C LEU A 528 31.12 -18.28 5.60
N THR A 529 30.26 -19.23 5.93
CA THR A 529 28.96 -19.40 5.28
C THR A 529 27.83 -19.29 6.29
N PHE A 530 26.88 -18.40 5.99
CA PHE A 530 25.65 -18.23 6.75
C PHE A 530 24.49 -18.82 5.93
N VAL A 531 23.83 -19.85 6.47
CA VAL A 531 22.63 -20.44 5.87
C VAL A 531 21.43 -19.88 6.63
N VAL A 532 20.66 -19.02 5.96
CA VAL A 532 19.57 -18.24 6.56
C VAL A 532 18.20 -18.73 6.11
N GLY A 533 17.17 -18.49 6.93
CA GLY A 533 15.79 -18.86 6.62
C GLY A 533 15.46 -20.34 6.87
N LEU A 534 16.12 -20.96 7.85
CA LEU A 534 15.86 -22.35 8.23
C LEU A 534 14.70 -22.45 9.23
N ASP A 535 13.60 -21.73 9.00
CA ASP A 535 12.33 -21.94 9.69
C ASP A 535 11.49 -23.02 8.99
N ALA A 536 10.50 -23.57 9.71
CA ALA A 536 9.73 -24.72 9.23
C ALA A 536 8.83 -24.42 8.01
N GLU A 537 8.50 -23.16 7.75
CA GLU A 537 7.70 -22.78 6.58
C GLU A 537 8.54 -22.64 5.32
N ARG A 538 9.76 -22.09 5.46
CA ARG A 538 10.68 -21.92 4.31
C ARG A 538 11.44 -23.18 4.00
N PHE A 539 11.79 -24.00 5.01
CA PHE A 539 12.58 -25.22 4.77
C PHE A 539 12.10 -26.43 5.55
N PRO A 540 11.84 -27.57 4.89
CA PRO A 540 11.79 -27.76 3.43
C PRO A 540 10.57 -27.12 2.78
N GLY A 541 9.74 -26.42 3.55
CA GLY A 541 8.51 -25.76 3.15
C GLY A 541 7.27 -26.66 3.32
N ALA A 542 6.10 -26.06 3.14
CA ALA A 542 4.85 -26.79 3.13
C ALA A 542 4.74 -27.62 1.83
N GLY A 543 4.44 -28.90 1.96
CA GLY A 543 4.12 -29.76 0.82
C GLY A 543 2.73 -29.39 0.29
N ILE A 544 2.65 -28.50 -0.70
CA ILE A 544 1.38 -28.16 -1.34
C ILE A 544 1.14 -29.13 -2.49
N GLN A 545 0.02 -29.86 -2.40
CA GLN A 545 -0.37 -30.81 -3.43
C GLN A 545 -0.86 -30.04 -4.67
N ASP A 546 -0.47 -30.50 -5.85
CA ASP A 546 -0.94 -29.95 -7.13
C ASP A 546 -2.47 -30.13 -7.24
N PRO A 547 -3.25 -29.06 -7.55
CA PRO A 547 -4.71 -29.14 -7.56
C PRO A 547 -5.28 -29.92 -8.74
N ILE A 548 -4.50 -30.12 -9.82
CA ILE A 548 -4.91 -30.87 -11.00
C ILE A 548 -4.42 -32.31 -10.98
N LEU A 549 -3.14 -32.53 -10.70
CA LEU A 549 -2.54 -33.87 -10.63
C LEU A 549 -2.21 -34.19 -9.17
N LEU A 550 -3.18 -34.75 -8.44
CA LEU A 550 -2.98 -35.18 -7.07
C LEU A 550 -1.86 -36.23 -6.97
N ASP A 551 -1.23 -36.37 -5.80
CA ASP A 551 -0.14 -37.32 -5.60
C ASP A 551 -0.54 -38.76 -5.96
N ASP A 552 -1.79 -39.15 -5.72
CA ASP A 552 -2.33 -40.45 -6.13
C ASP A 552 -2.47 -40.57 -7.64
N ASP A 553 -2.92 -39.52 -8.32
CA ASP A 553 -3.00 -39.50 -9.77
C ASP A 553 -1.59 -39.62 -10.40
N ARG A 554 -0.60 -38.91 -9.85
CA ARG A 554 0.82 -38.97 -10.28
C ARG A 554 1.39 -40.36 -10.16
N ARG A 555 1.17 -41.04 -9.04
CA ARG A 555 1.62 -42.43 -8.80
C ARG A 555 0.96 -43.44 -9.71
N ARG A 556 -0.30 -43.25 -10.07
CA ARG A 556 -1.04 -44.14 -10.98
C ARG A 556 -0.68 -43.95 -12.45
N LEU A 557 -0.51 -42.69 -12.87
CA LEU A 557 -0.21 -42.36 -14.26
C LEU A 557 1.21 -42.69 -14.68
N ALA A 558 2.19 -42.32 -13.91
CA ALA A 558 3.60 -42.53 -14.23
C ALA A 558 4.41 -42.71 -12.94
N PRO A 559 4.39 -43.94 -12.37
CA PRO A 559 5.14 -44.23 -11.14
C PRO A 559 6.62 -43.88 -11.28
N GLY A 560 7.12 -43.02 -10.37
CA GLY A 560 8.51 -42.56 -10.39
C GLY A 560 8.84 -41.51 -11.43
N ALA A 561 8.01 -41.27 -12.45
CA ALA A 561 8.24 -40.25 -13.48
C ALA A 561 7.58 -38.92 -13.16
N LEU A 562 6.45 -38.94 -12.41
CA LEU A 562 5.77 -37.74 -11.90
C LEU A 562 6.05 -37.65 -10.39
N PRO A 563 6.87 -36.67 -9.92
CA PRO A 563 7.14 -36.50 -8.51
C PRO A 563 5.88 -36.04 -7.76
N GLY A 564 5.59 -36.69 -6.62
CA GLY A 564 4.62 -36.21 -5.65
C GLY A 564 5.24 -35.22 -4.67
N THR A 565 4.41 -34.76 -3.74
CA THR A 565 4.81 -33.78 -2.72
C THR A 565 5.98 -34.25 -1.86
N ALA A 566 6.00 -35.52 -1.47
CA ALA A 566 7.08 -36.08 -0.65
C ALA A 566 8.42 -36.06 -1.38
N GLU A 567 8.43 -36.43 -2.66
CA GLU A 567 9.64 -36.43 -3.46
C GLU A 567 10.20 -35.02 -3.69
N ILE A 568 9.33 -34.02 -3.86
CA ILE A 568 9.75 -32.61 -3.98
C ILE A 568 10.41 -32.13 -2.69
N LEU A 569 9.87 -32.49 -1.53
CA LEU A 569 10.47 -32.12 -0.24
C LEU A 569 11.84 -32.80 -0.04
N GLU A 570 11.99 -34.07 -0.49
CA GLU A 570 13.28 -34.76 -0.47
C GLU A 570 14.30 -34.12 -1.40
N GLU A 571 13.89 -33.61 -2.57
CA GLU A 571 14.77 -32.85 -3.47
C GLU A 571 15.31 -31.58 -2.82
N ARG A 572 14.48 -30.84 -2.07
CA ARG A 572 14.94 -29.68 -1.30
C ARG A 572 15.93 -30.03 -0.20
N ARG A 573 15.67 -31.13 0.52
CA ARG A 573 16.64 -31.67 1.50
C ARG A 573 17.94 -32.06 0.87
N TYR A 574 17.88 -32.70 -0.31
CA TYR A 574 19.05 -33.08 -1.08
C TYR A 574 19.84 -31.83 -1.55
N ALA A 575 19.18 -30.77 -2.02
CA ALA A 575 19.83 -29.52 -2.38
C ALA A 575 20.62 -28.93 -1.20
N LEU A 576 20.03 -28.87 -0.01
CA LEU A 576 20.75 -28.46 1.21
C LEU A 576 21.93 -29.39 1.53
N ALA A 577 21.75 -30.68 1.45
CA ALA A 577 22.84 -31.66 1.72
C ALA A 577 24.01 -31.50 0.74
N THR A 578 23.73 -31.32 -0.54
CA THR A 578 24.72 -31.10 -1.57
C THR A 578 25.47 -29.78 -1.38
N MET A 579 24.76 -28.73 -1.05
CA MET A 579 25.33 -27.42 -0.72
C MET A 579 26.30 -27.54 0.46
N LEU A 580 25.86 -28.17 1.58
CA LEU A 580 26.65 -28.36 2.78
C LEU A 580 27.90 -29.18 2.55
N ALA A 581 27.85 -30.20 1.66
CA ALA A 581 29.00 -31.00 1.32
C ALA A 581 30.11 -30.21 0.59
N GLY A 582 29.77 -29.12 -0.09
CA GLY A 582 30.73 -28.21 -0.72
C GLY A 582 31.37 -27.19 0.20
N LEU A 583 30.84 -27.00 1.41
CA LEU A 583 31.27 -25.94 2.34
C LEU A 583 32.64 -26.24 2.97
N ARG A 584 33.39 -25.14 3.17
CA ARG A 584 34.66 -25.17 3.88
C ARG A 584 34.64 -24.07 4.94
N GLY A 585 35.31 -24.31 6.08
CA GLY A 585 35.39 -23.31 7.13
C GLY A 585 34.20 -23.29 8.12
N ALA A 586 33.86 -22.12 8.65
CA ALA A 586 32.82 -22.00 9.64
C ALA A 586 31.44 -21.80 9.00
N VAL A 587 30.45 -22.53 9.51
CA VAL A 587 29.08 -22.51 9.03
C VAL A 587 28.15 -22.05 10.15
N SER A 588 27.24 -21.11 9.85
CA SER A 588 26.17 -20.68 10.76
C SER A 588 24.81 -21.02 10.18
N PHE A 589 23.94 -21.64 10.97
CA PHE A 589 22.54 -21.87 10.64
C PHE A 589 21.66 -20.93 11.44
N SER A 590 20.69 -20.31 10.77
CA SER A 590 19.77 -19.42 11.43
C SER A 590 18.35 -19.48 10.88
N PHE A 591 17.44 -18.95 11.65
CA PHE A 591 16.03 -18.84 11.26
C PHE A 591 15.39 -17.60 11.87
N SER A 592 14.35 -17.08 11.22
CA SER A 592 13.49 -16.05 11.76
C SER A 592 12.49 -16.67 12.73
N ALA A 593 12.47 -16.24 13.98
CA ALA A 593 11.61 -16.78 15.04
C ALA A 593 10.20 -16.16 15.08
N TRP A 594 9.95 -15.09 14.28
CA TRP A 594 8.70 -14.37 14.28
C TRP A 594 8.31 -13.94 12.86
N GLU A 595 7.03 -14.09 12.55
CA GLU A 595 6.42 -13.58 11.32
C GLU A 595 5.50 -12.38 11.61
N ALA A 596 5.97 -11.19 11.23
CA ALA A 596 5.27 -9.94 11.53
C ALA A 596 3.90 -9.83 10.85
N ALA A 597 3.77 -10.35 9.62
CA ALA A 597 2.51 -10.28 8.86
C ALA A 597 1.40 -11.13 9.49
N ALA A 598 1.75 -12.29 10.03
CA ALA A 598 0.80 -13.20 10.69
C ALA A 598 0.73 -13.01 12.22
N GLY A 599 1.65 -12.23 12.80
CA GLY A 599 1.70 -11.98 14.24
C GLY A 599 1.95 -13.25 15.08
N ARG A 600 2.79 -14.17 14.58
CA ARG A 600 2.99 -15.50 15.21
C ARG A 600 4.45 -15.91 15.29
N ASP A 601 4.73 -16.80 16.26
CA ASP A 601 6.02 -17.46 16.38
C ASP A 601 6.26 -18.43 15.21
N MET A 602 7.51 -18.45 14.73
CA MET A 602 7.98 -19.34 13.69
C MET A 602 8.91 -20.41 14.30
N PRO A 603 8.57 -21.69 14.23
CA PRO A 603 9.45 -22.74 14.72
C PRO A 603 10.61 -22.97 13.76
N PRO A 604 11.80 -23.39 14.29
CA PRO A 604 12.92 -23.78 13.45
C PRO A 604 12.60 -25.02 12.61
N ALA A 605 13.21 -25.12 11.44
CA ALA A 605 13.19 -26.32 10.63
C ALA A 605 13.83 -27.53 11.37
N GLY A 606 13.38 -28.74 11.07
CA GLY A 606 13.92 -29.95 11.68
C GLY A 606 15.42 -30.13 11.53
N VAL A 607 16.01 -29.59 10.46
CA VAL A 607 17.45 -29.61 10.22
C VAL A 607 18.24 -28.81 11.28
N VAL A 608 17.68 -27.73 11.83
CA VAL A 608 18.33 -26.95 12.90
C VAL A 608 18.40 -27.76 14.19
N LEU A 609 17.34 -28.53 14.52
CA LEU A 609 17.37 -29.45 15.66
C LEU A 609 18.41 -30.54 15.46
N GLN A 610 18.51 -31.10 14.25
CA GLN A 610 19.54 -32.12 13.97
C GLN A 610 20.95 -31.52 14.06
N ALA A 611 21.15 -30.30 13.59
CA ALA A 611 22.40 -29.58 13.74
C ALA A 611 22.76 -29.38 15.22
N HIS A 612 21.79 -29.03 16.07
CA HIS A 612 21.98 -28.91 17.51
C HIS A 612 22.36 -30.28 18.14
N ARG A 613 21.65 -31.34 17.77
CA ARG A 613 21.94 -32.71 18.25
C ARG A 613 23.37 -33.16 17.93
N LEU A 614 23.81 -32.86 16.69
CA LEU A 614 25.18 -33.14 16.28
C LEU A 614 26.19 -32.30 17.07
N ALA A 615 25.92 -31.04 17.19
CA ALA A 615 26.83 -30.08 17.85
C ALA A 615 27.02 -30.40 19.34
N CYS A 616 25.95 -30.78 20.09
CA CYS A 616 26.03 -31.11 21.49
C CYS A 616 26.30 -32.61 21.80
N GLY A 617 26.36 -33.46 20.77
CA GLY A 617 26.53 -34.92 20.92
C GLY A 617 25.38 -35.63 21.64
N ARG A 618 24.16 -35.00 21.66
CA ARG A 618 22.98 -35.50 22.33
C ARG A 618 21.88 -35.87 21.32
N PRO A 619 21.83 -37.10 20.83
CA PRO A 619 20.91 -37.49 19.77
C PRO A 619 19.41 -37.38 20.10
N LEU A 620 19.08 -37.34 21.39
CA LEU A 620 17.71 -37.19 21.88
C LEU A 620 17.34 -35.78 22.33
N ALA A 621 18.22 -34.78 22.09
CA ALA A 621 17.89 -33.38 22.41
C ALA A 621 16.58 -32.95 21.73
N SER A 622 15.73 -32.26 22.50
CA SER A 622 14.43 -31.77 22.09
C SER A 622 14.48 -30.35 21.53
N TYR A 623 13.36 -29.85 21.04
CA TYR A 623 13.24 -28.41 20.67
C TYR A 623 13.37 -27.48 21.90
N SER A 624 13.03 -27.96 23.11
CA SER A 624 13.24 -27.22 24.35
C SER A 624 14.74 -27.06 24.65
N ASP A 625 15.53 -28.15 24.49
CA ASP A 625 16.97 -28.10 24.65
C ASP A 625 17.62 -27.17 23.62
N LEU A 626 17.12 -27.19 22.38
CA LEU A 626 17.57 -26.27 21.34
C LEU A 626 17.28 -24.80 21.70
N ARG A 627 16.08 -24.52 22.20
CA ARG A 627 15.69 -23.13 22.59
C ARG A 627 16.56 -22.63 23.75
N GLU A 628 16.81 -23.49 24.75
CA GLU A 628 17.71 -23.14 25.85
C GLU A 628 19.14 -22.89 25.37
N ALA A 629 19.66 -23.69 24.44
CA ALA A 629 20.99 -23.54 23.88
C ALA A 629 21.11 -22.31 22.97
N LEU A 630 20.08 -21.94 22.23
CA LEU A 630 20.04 -20.70 21.39
C LEU A 630 20.02 -19.46 22.27
N GLY A 631 19.42 -19.52 23.47
CA GLY A 631 19.29 -18.41 24.39
C GLY A 631 18.37 -17.31 23.82
N ARG A 632 18.81 -16.05 23.95
CA ARG A 632 17.98 -14.91 23.52
C ARG A 632 17.93 -14.84 21.98
N VAL A 633 16.73 -14.65 21.46
CA VAL A 633 16.51 -14.32 20.03
C VAL A 633 17.19 -12.99 19.72
N VAL A 634 17.97 -12.93 18.66
CA VAL A 634 18.61 -11.71 18.19
C VAL A 634 17.55 -10.67 17.84
N SER A 635 17.68 -9.51 18.44
CA SER A 635 16.79 -8.35 18.27
C SER A 635 17.55 -7.18 17.63
N PRO A 636 16.87 -6.07 17.30
CA PRO A 636 17.55 -4.87 16.83
C PRO A 636 18.69 -4.36 17.75
N VAL A 637 18.59 -4.65 19.05
CA VAL A 637 19.67 -4.28 19.99
C VAL A 637 20.83 -5.26 19.82
N PRO A 638 22.01 -4.81 19.38
CA PRO A 638 23.16 -5.69 19.25
C PRO A 638 23.58 -6.20 20.63
N GLY A 639 23.97 -7.47 20.68
CA GLY A 639 24.60 -8.01 21.89
C GLY A 639 26.12 -7.87 21.79
N ASP A 640 26.79 -7.81 22.95
CA ASP A 640 28.25 -7.93 23.09
C ASP A 640 29.07 -6.91 22.26
N GLY A 641 28.58 -5.70 22.06
CA GLY A 641 29.30 -4.63 21.36
C GLY A 641 29.54 -4.88 19.86
N ARG A 642 28.76 -5.73 19.22
CA ARG A 642 28.89 -6.08 17.80
C ARG A 642 28.13 -5.10 16.91
N ALA A 643 28.44 -3.83 16.94
CA ALA A 643 27.81 -2.82 16.10
C ALA A 643 28.37 -2.84 14.67
N ILE A 644 27.50 -2.73 13.66
CA ILE A 644 27.88 -2.59 12.25
C ILE A 644 27.56 -1.20 11.70
N ASP A 645 26.76 -0.41 12.40
CA ASP A 645 26.40 0.96 12.02
C ASP A 645 26.14 1.85 13.24
N ALA A 646 25.91 3.13 12.99
CA ALA A 646 25.58 4.10 14.03
C ALA A 646 24.28 3.76 14.78
N ALA A 647 23.32 3.12 14.12
CA ALA A 647 22.07 2.70 14.76
C ALA A 647 22.33 1.62 15.82
N ASP A 648 23.19 0.65 15.51
CA ASP A 648 23.61 -0.38 16.47
C ASP A 648 24.32 0.24 17.70
N VAL A 649 25.25 1.19 17.47
CA VAL A 649 25.95 1.91 18.55
C VAL A 649 24.95 2.65 19.45
N TRP A 650 23.96 3.32 18.86
CA TRP A 650 22.93 4.00 19.63
C TRP A 650 22.03 3.03 20.40
N LEU A 651 21.59 1.95 19.78
CA LEU A 651 20.75 0.94 20.43
C LEU A 651 21.48 0.27 21.60
N ASP A 652 22.77 -0.03 21.42
CA ASP A 652 23.62 -0.58 22.49
C ASP A 652 23.78 0.41 23.64
N ALA A 653 24.05 1.69 23.34
CA ALA A 653 24.18 2.74 24.34
C ALA A 653 22.86 3.05 25.10
N LEU A 654 21.70 2.82 24.47
CA LEU A 654 20.38 3.05 25.08
C LEU A 654 19.91 1.86 25.92
N ALA A 655 20.48 0.68 25.71
CA ALA A 655 20.06 -0.54 26.37
C ALA A 655 20.91 -0.82 27.62
N GLU A 656 20.25 -1.08 28.75
CA GLU A 656 20.83 -1.70 29.93
C GLU A 656 20.26 -3.09 30.10
N ASP A 657 21.07 -4.13 30.08
CA ASP A 657 20.64 -5.54 30.12
C ASP A 657 19.58 -5.88 29.01
N GLY A 658 19.71 -5.23 27.88
CA GLY A 658 18.76 -5.37 26.76
C GLY A 658 17.40 -4.67 26.93
N LEU A 659 17.27 -3.79 27.94
CA LEU A 659 16.08 -2.98 28.20
C LEU A 659 16.42 -1.47 28.10
N PHE A 660 15.52 -0.68 27.53
CA PHE A 660 15.70 0.77 27.36
C PHE A 660 15.31 1.56 28.65
N ARG A 661 15.91 1.26 29.81
CA ARG A 661 15.48 1.84 31.08
C ARG A 661 15.74 3.34 31.21
N ARG A 662 16.84 3.87 30.65
CA ARG A 662 17.22 5.28 30.70
C ARG A 662 17.28 5.96 29.36
N ALA A 663 16.78 5.29 28.33
CA ALA A 663 16.87 5.72 26.95
C ALA A 663 16.25 7.09 26.71
N GLU A 664 15.11 7.40 27.35
CA GLU A 664 14.45 8.69 27.18
C GLU A 664 15.39 9.86 27.59
N GLY A 665 16.09 9.76 28.71
CA GLY A 665 17.03 10.80 29.16
C GLY A 665 18.15 11.05 28.14
N ILE A 666 18.74 9.98 27.61
CA ILE A 666 19.79 10.05 26.60
C ILE A 666 19.28 10.66 25.30
N ILE A 667 18.09 10.21 24.83
CA ILE A 667 17.47 10.73 23.61
C ILE A 667 17.18 12.22 23.75
N ARG A 668 16.63 12.67 24.86
CA ARG A 668 16.29 14.08 25.12
C ARG A 668 17.51 14.99 25.10
N THR A 669 18.63 14.54 25.67
CA THR A 669 19.87 15.32 25.66
C THR A 669 20.57 15.33 24.30
N SER A 670 20.43 14.26 23.53
CA SER A 670 21.15 14.09 22.26
C SER A 670 20.38 14.60 21.05
N PHE A 671 19.04 14.59 21.08
CA PHE A 671 18.18 14.93 19.97
C PHE A 671 17.15 16.01 20.34
N SER A 672 17.51 17.28 20.15
CA SER A 672 16.64 18.42 20.51
C SER A 672 15.25 18.40 19.85
N GLY A 673 15.11 17.81 18.65
CA GLY A 673 13.81 17.62 17.98
C GLY A 673 12.92 16.64 18.72
N LEU A 674 13.47 15.50 19.16
CA LEU A 674 12.74 14.50 19.93
C LEU A 674 12.41 15.02 21.34
N ASP A 675 13.34 15.76 22.00
CA ASP A 675 13.06 16.39 23.29
C ASP A 675 11.89 17.36 23.22
N ARG A 676 11.81 18.20 22.16
CA ARG A 676 10.65 19.07 21.92
C ARG A 676 9.37 18.25 21.75
N GLY A 677 9.43 17.14 20.99
CA GLY A 677 8.29 16.25 20.81
C GLY A 677 7.80 15.59 22.10
N ILE A 678 8.72 15.10 22.94
CA ILE A 678 8.42 14.53 24.25
C ILE A 678 7.83 15.61 25.17
N THR A 679 8.40 16.82 25.16
CA THR A 679 7.91 17.96 25.93
C THR A 679 6.51 18.36 25.51
N ALA A 680 6.23 18.45 24.22
CA ALA A 680 4.89 18.70 23.68
C ALA A 680 3.89 17.62 24.12
N ARG A 681 4.27 16.35 24.02
CA ARG A 681 3.42 15.23 24.46
C ARG A 681 3.09 15.31 25.95
N ARG A 682 4.07 15.63 26.79
CA ARG A 682 3.86 15.80 28.25
C ARG A 682 2.95 17.00 28.54
N ALA A 683 3.11 18.08 27.80
CA ALA A 683 2.25 19.25 27.93
C ALA A 683 0.79 18.95 27.57
N HIS A 684 0.55 18.09 26.57
CA HIS A 684 -0.81 17.65 26.23
C HIS A 684 -1.48 16.75 27.28
N LEU A 685 -0.67 16.14 28.16
CA LEU A 685 -1.14 15.24 29.22
C LEU A 685 -1.04 15.90 30.62
N GLY A 686 -0.57 17.14 30.69
CA GLY A 686 -0.31 17.84 31.93
C GLY A 686 -1.42 18.84 32.28
N ASP A 687 -1.40 19.37 33.50
CA ASP A 687 -2.42 20.24 34.07
C ASP A 687 -2.15 21.75 33.83
N VAL A 688 -1.16 22.09 32.99
CA VAL A 688 -0.74 23.49 32.79
C VAL A 688 -1.05 23.96 31.40
N PHE A 689 -1.76 25.07 31.27
CA PHE A 689 -1.95 25.75 29.99
C PHE A 689 -0.62 26.26 29.41
N SER A 690 -0.15 25.67 28.35
CA SER A 690 1.18 25.89 27.78
C SER A 690 1.12 26.31 26.31
N ALA A 691 2.26 26.67 25.75
CA ALA A 691 2.39 26.97 24.32
C ALA A 691 1.93 25.80 23.42
N HIS A 692 2.03 24.56 23.88
CA HIS A 692 1.59 23.38 23.15
C HIS A 692 0.06 23.16 23.18
N LEU A 693 -0.64 23.88 24.06
CA LEU A 693 -2.11 23.88 24.17
C LEU A 693 -2.73 25.18 23.68
N GLY A 694 -1.96 26.05 23.00
CA GLY A 694 -2.47 27.28 22.38
C GLY A 694 -2.22 28.58 23.16
N ARG A 695 -1.37 28.58 24.20
CA ARG A 695 -0.90 29.81 24.86
C ARG A 695 0.23 30.42 24.03
N ILE A 696 0.03 31.59 23.47
CA ILE A 696 1.06 32.34 22.74
C ILE A 696 1.28 33.70 23.42
N GLU A 697 2.33 34.42 23.01
CA GLU A 697 2.54 35.79 23.42
C GLU A 697 1.38 36.68 22.94
N ALA A 698 0.87 37.53 23.79
CA ALA A 698 -0.20 38.46 23.46
C ALA A 698 0.28 39.47 22.39
N ARG A 699 -0.29 39.43 21.21
CA ARG A 699 -0.01 40.32 20.07
C ARG A 699 -1.33 40.93 19.52
N PRO A 700 -2.06 41.72 20.35
CA PRO A 700 -3.33 42.28 19.91
C PRO A 700 -3.21 43.22 18.71
N ASP A 701 -2.04 43.82 18.51
CA ASP A 701 -1.70 44.64 17.34
C ASP A 701 -1.70 43.84 16.01
N LEU A 702 -1.45 42.56 16.06
CA LEU A 702 -1.41 41.68 14.89
C LEU A 702 -2.68 40.83 14.76
N LEU A 703 -3.21 40.30 15.85
CA LEU A 703 -4.20 39.24 15.86
C LEU A 703 -5.61 39.67 16.19
N ASP A 704 -5.77 40.76 16.94
CA ASP A 704 -7.12 41.27 17.33
C ASP A 704 -7.70 42.18 16.23
N PRO A 705 -8.77 41.77 15.54
CA PRO A 705 -9.38 42.56 14.46
C PRO A 705 -9.97 43.90 14.93
N ARG A 706 -10.20 44.10 16.26
CA ARG A 706 -10.58 45.39 16.83
C ARG A 706 -9.45 46.42 16.79
N ARG A 707 -8.19 45.97 16.71
CA ARG A 707 -6.99 46.79 16.68
C ARG A 707 -6.24 46.72 15.34
N ASN A 708 -6.42 45.64 14.62
CA ASN A 708 -5.82 45.45 13.29
C ASN A 708 -6.91 45.54 12.20
N PRO A 709 -7.06 46.70 11.55
CA PRO A 709 -8.08 46.90 10.52
C PRO A 709 -7.85 46.11 9.22
N ASP A 710 -6.68 45.51 9.05
CA ASP A 710 -6.40 44.66 7.88
C ASP A 710 -7.07 43.28 7.99
N LEU A 711 -7.45 42.91 9.21
CA LEU A 711 -8.14 41.64 9.45
C LEU A 711 -9.63 41.78 9.16
N THR A 712 -10.14 40.94 8.28
CA THR A 712 -11.56 40.83 7.95
C THR A 712 -12.04 39.41 8.24
N LEU A 713 -13.05 39.28 9.10
CA LEU A 713 -13.53 37.99 9.59
C LEU A 713 -14.85 37.57 8.93
N SER A 714 -14.97 36.27 8.56
CA SER A 714 -16.27 35.71 8.18
C SER A 714 -17.02 35.19 9.39
N ALA A 715 -18.33 34.99 9.24
CA ALA A 715 -19.17 34.37 10.28
C ALA A 715 -18.61 32.96 10.64
N THR A 716 -18.21 32.16 9.65
CA THR A 716 -17.60 30.84 9.87
C THR A 716 -16.30 30.92 10.67
N THR A 717 -15.45 31.92 10.40
CA THR A 717 -14.22 32.15 11.16
C THR A 717 -14.50 32.44 12.64
N LEU A 718 -15.52 33.26 12.91
CA LEU A 718 -15.95 33.57 14.26
C LEU A 718 -16.59 32.36 14.97
N GLU A 719 -17.38 31.58 14.26
CA GLU A 719 -17.98 30.34 14.77
C GLU A 719 -16.91 29.27 15.09
N ASN A 720 -15.84 29.19 14.29
CA ASN A 720 -14.68 28.35 14.57
C ASN A 720 -13.95 28.79 15.86
N LEU A 721 -13.78 30.10 16.04
CA LEU A 721 -13.25 30.66 17.30
C LEU A 721 -14.16 30.33 18.50
N GLY A 722 -15.46 30.42 18.32
CA GLY A 722 -16.44 30.06 19.33
C GLY A 722 -16.50 28.55 19.61
N SER A 723 -16.26 27.70 18.64
CA SER A 723 -16.23 26.25 18.82
C SER A 723 -14.95 25.82 19.54
N CYS A 724 -13.79 26.16 18.99
CA CYS A 724 -12.49 25.82 19.56
C CYS A 724 -11.46 26.90 19.23
N PRO A 725 -11.08 27.76 20.19
CA PRO A 725 -10.04 28.77 19.96
C PRO A 725 -8.71 28.20 19.43
N LEU A 726 -8.31 27.01 19.86
CA LEU A 726 -7.12 26.35 19.37
C LEU A 726 -7.24 25.98 17.87
N ALA A 727 -8.38 25.50 17.43
CA ALA A 727 -8.64 25.25 16.01
C ALA A 727 -8.62 26.56 15.18
N TYR A 728 -9.14 27.66 15.74
CA TYR A 728 -9.02 28.97 15.13
C TYR A 728 -7.55 29.43 15.02
N LEU A 729 -6.69 29.17 16.01
CA LEU A 729 -5.24 29.43 15.90
C LEU A 729 -4.66 28.69 14.70
N HIS A 730 -4.97 27.40 14.55
CA HIS A 730 -4.43 26.60 13.45
C HIS A 730 -4.96 27.08 12.10
N HIS A 731 -6.27 27.22 11.94
CA HIS A 731 -6.90 27.57 10.66
C HIS A 731 -6.84 29.06 10.33
N GLY A 732 -7.28 29.90 11.27
CA GLY A 732 -7.49 31.33 11.04
C GLY A 732 -6.19 32.15 11.12
N VAL A 733 -5.30 31.81 12.07
CA VAL A 733 -4.06 32.55 12.30
C VAL A 733 -2.90 31.95 11.54
N LEU A 734 -2.67 30.64 11.66
CA LEU A 734 -1.54 29.94 11.01
C LEU A 734 -1.85 29.51 9.57
N GLY A 735 -3.09 29.59 9.11
CA GLY A 735 -3.47 29.20 7.75
C GLY A 735 -3.34 27.73 7.45
N LEU A 736 -3.30 26.86 8.47
CA LEU A 736 -3.21 25.42 8.30
C LEU A 736 -4.54 24.88 7.76
N LYS A 737 -4.48 24.24 6.62
CA LYS A 737 -5.65 23.61 5.98
C LYS A 737 -5.32 22.16 5.68
N ASP A 738 -6.31 21.27 5.86
CA ASP A 738 -6.20 19.91 5.35
C ASP A 738 -6.09 19.95 3.82
N PRO A 739 -5.19 19.17 3.23
CA PRO A 739 -5.13 19.07 1.78
C PRO A 739 -6.46 18.51 1.24
N GLU A 740 -7.14 19.29 0.42
CA GLU A 740 -8.38 18.87 -0.24
C GLU A 740 -8.08 17.89 -1.37
N ASP A 741 -8.04 16.59 -1.09
CA ASP A 741 -7.98 15.55 -2.10
C ASP A 741 -9.38 14.94 -2.28
N PRO A 742 -9.89 14.81 -3.52
CA PRO A 742 -11.14 14.10 -3.76
C PRO A 742 -11.03 12.67 -3.22
N ARG A 743 -11.86 12.32 -2.25
CA ARG A 743 -11.91 10.98 -1.68
C ARG A 743 -12.93 10.16 -2.44
N LEU A 744 -12.55 8.95 -2.84
CA LEU A 744 -13.49 8.00 -3.41
C LEU A 744 -14.34 7.41 -2.28
N ASP A 745 -15.63 7.77 -2.24
CA ASP A 745 -16.63 7.04 -1.48
C ASP A 745 -17.45 6.16 -2.47
N PRO A 746 -17.34 4.83 -2.39
CA PRO A 746 -18.14 3.96 -3.26
C PRO A 746 -19.65 4.10 -3.04
N GLY A 747 -20.07 4.66 -1.91
CA GLY A 747 -21.44 4.84 -1.49
C GLY A 747 -22.03 6.24 -1.71
N ALA A 748 -21.23 7.25 -2.03
CA ALA A 748 -21.68 8.64 -2.21
C ALA A 748 -20.97 9.34 -3.38
N TRP A 749 -21.71 10.13 -4.15
CA TRP A 749 -21.14 10.97 -5.21
C TRP A 749 -20.70 12.33 -4.67
N LEU A 750 -21.52 12.99 -3.84
CA LEU A 750 -21.24 14.31 -3.32
C LEU A 750 -20.97 14.26 -1.80
N GLU A 751 -19.88 14.87 -1.38
CA GLU A 751 -19.68 15.17 0.03
C GLU A 751 -20.73 16.18 0.52
N PRO A 752 -21.02 16.24 1.85
CA PRO A 752 -22.05 17.15 2.38
C PRO A 752 -21.86 18.63 2.01
N GLY A 753 -20.61 19.10 1.94
CA GLY A 753 -20.26 20.47 1.51
C GLY A 753 -20.54 20.69 0.02
N GLU A 754 -20.15 19.77 -0.84
CA GLU A 754 -20.38 19.82 -2.30
C GLU A 754 -21.89 19.81 -2.62
N ARG A 755 -22.62 18.92 -1.92
CA ARG A 755 -24.10 18.87 -2.01
C ARG A 755 -24.73 20.22 -1.60
N GLY A 756 -24.22 20.84 -0.54
CA GLY A 756 -24.64 22.17 -0.11
C GLY A 756 -24.42 23.21 -1.19
N THR A 757 -23.20 23.28 -1.73
CA THR A 757 -22.84 24.23 -2.80
C THR A 757 -23.70 24.07 -4.05
N LEU A 758 -23.97 22.80 -4.48
CA LEU A 758 -24.85 22.55 -5.63
C LEU A 758 -26.26 23.07 -5.37
N LEU A 759 -26.84 22.74 -4.21
CA LEU A 759 -28.22 23.15 -3.89
C LEU A 759 -28.36 24.65 -3.75
N HIS A 760 -27.40 25.36 -3.12
CA HIS A 760 -27.42 26.82 -3.06
C HIS A 760 -27.42 27.47 -4.43
N ALA A 761 -26.56 27.02 -5.35
CA ALA A 761 -26.52 27.51 -6.72
C ALA A 761 -27.87 27.27 -7.45
N VAL A 762 -28.52 26.12 -7.21
CA VAL A 762 -29.83 25.82 -7.78
C VAL A 762 -30.92 26.71 -7.17
N TYR A 763 -30.90 26.98 -5.88
CA TYR A 763 -31.90 27.84 -5.22
C TYR A 763 -31.81 29.27 -5.74
N GLU A 764 -30.61 29.86 -5.77
CA GLU A 764 -30.36 31.18 -6.34
C GLU A 764 -30.85 31.28 -7.77
N GLU A 765 -30.35 30.42 -8.64
CA GLU A 765 -30.58 30.47 -10.07
C GLU A 765 -32.05 30.24 -10.43
N SER A 766 -32.74 29.37 -9.67
CA SER A 766 -34.17 29.13 -9.87
C SER A 766 -34.99 30.36 -9.54
N LEU A 767 -34.72 31.03 -8.42
CA LEU A 767 -35.38 32.26 -8.03
C LEU A 767 -35.09 33.42 -9.01
N ARG A 768 -33.83 33.58 -9.41
CA ARG A 768 -33.38 34.59 -10.37
C ARG A 768 -34.11 34.43 -11.72
N ARG A 769 -34.10 33.22 -12.29
CA ARG A 769 -34.80 32.96 -13.57
C ARG A 769 -36.31 33.11 -13.47
N ALA A 770 -36.90 32.73 -12.33
CA ALA A 770 -38.34 32.93 -12.11
C ALA A 770 -38.71 34.39 -12.19
N ARG A 771 -37.93 35.30 -11.57
CA ARG A 771 -38.14 36.75 -11.64
C ARG A 771 -37.94 37.27 -13.07
N GLU A 772 -36.84 36.94 -13.69
CA GLU A 772 -36.48 37.38 -15.06
C GLU A 772 -37.54 36.97 -16.11
N ARG A 773 -38.11 35.77 -15.95
CA ARG A 773 -39.12 35.25 -16.90
C ARG A 773 -40.57 35.50 -16.48
N GLY A 774 -40.80 36.12 -15.32
CA GLY A 774 -42.13 36.36 -14.78
C GLY A 774 -42.90 35.07 -14.45
N VAL A 775 -42.17 33.99 -14.06
CA VAL A 775 -42.74 32.70 -13.68
C VAL A 775 -43.39 32.81 -12.30
N ALA A 776 -44.66 32.41 -12.19
CA ALA A 776 -45.33 32.37 -10.90
C ALA A 776 -44.64 31.37 -9.95
N LEU A 777 -44.48 31.77 -8.68
CA LEU A 777 -43.83 30.91 -7.64
C LEU A 777 -44.79 29.84 -7.13
N ASP A 778 -45.44 29.13 -8.05
CA ASP A 778 -46.36 28.03 -7.72
C ASP A 778 -45.69 26.65 -7.93
N ARG A 779 -46.35 25.62 -7.49
CA ARG A 779 -45.78 24.26 -7.50
C ARG A 779 -45.55 23.71 -8.93
N SER A 780 -46.31 24.19 -9.94
CA SER A 780 -46.18 23.69 -11.30
C SER A 780 -45.15 24.47 -12.09
N ALA A 781 -45.39 25.74 -12.36
CA ALA A 781 -44.51 26.53 -13.23
C ALA A 781 -43.11 26.75 -12.64
N PHE A 782 -43.00 27.03 -11.35
CA PHE A 782 -41.73 27.17 -10.66
C PHE A 782 -41.05 25.81 -10.44
N GLY A 783 -41.86 24.73 -10.22
CA GLY A 783 -41.31 23.39 -10.07
C GLY A 783 -40.61 22.89 -11.35
N ASP A 784 -41.22 23.09 -12.52
CA ASP A 784 -40.63 22.73 -13.79
C ASP A 784 -39.33 23.50 -14.09
N LEU A 785 -39.33 24.82 -13.77
CA LEU A 785 -38.17 25.66 -13.90
C LEU A 785 -37.02 25.20 -12.97
N ALA A 786 -37.31 24.94 -11.72
CA ALA A 786 -36.33 24.57 -10.72
C ALA A 786 -35.70 23.19 -10.98
N LEU A 787 -36.47 22.24 -11.49
CA LEU A 787 -35.93 20.94 -11.94
C LEU A 787 -35.04 21.09 -13.16
N ALA A 788 -35.39 21.94 -14.12
CA ALA A 788 -34.51 22.20 -15.27
C ALA A 788 -33.17 22.83 -14.85
N VAL A 789 -33.21 23.78 -13.91
CA VAL A 789 -31.99 24.37 -13.32
C VAL A 789 -31.16 23.31 -12.59
N LEU A 790 -31.81 22.41 -11.83
CA LEU A 790 -31.13 21.31 -11.15
C LEU A 790 -30.39 20.40 -12.14
N GLU A 791 -31.02 20.03 -13.24
CA GLU A 791 -30.39 19.19 -14.27
C GLU A 791 -29.15 19.86 -14.86
N GLU A 792 -29.21 21.17 -15.14
CA GLU A 792 -28.07 21.95 -15.63
C GLU A 792 -26.91 21.97 -14.61
N GLU A 793 -27.20 22.19 -13.34
CA GLU A 793 -26.18 22.25 -12.29
C GLU A 793 -25.58 20.87 -12.00
N ILE A 794 -26.39 19.80 -12.03
CA ILE A 794 -25.88 18.41 -11.93
C ILE A 794 -24.86 18.14 -13.03
N LEU A 795 -25.13 18.56 -14.28
CA LEU A 795 -24.18 18.40 -15.39
C LEU A 795 -22.88 19.17 -15.17
N ARG A 796 -22.94 20.38 -14.62
CA ARG A 796 -21.74 21.17 -14.28
C ARG A 796 -20.91 20.47 -13.17
N PHE A 797 -21.59 19.99 -12.10
CA PHE A 797 -20.93 19.33 -10.99
C PHE A 797 -20.32 17.97 -11.38
N ARG A 798 -20.96 17.24 -12.28
CA ARG A 798 -20.41 16.01 -12.85
C ARG A 798 -19.05 16.24 -13.52
N GLY A 799 -18.85 17.39 -14.15
CA GLY A 799 -17.55 17.78 -14.70
C GLY A 799 -16.49 18.08 -13.62
N ARG A 800 -16.90 18.46 -12.41
CA ARG A 800 -16.02 18.86 -11.30
C ARG A 800 -15.75 17.72 -10.31
N VAL A 801 -16.77 16.93 -9.98
CA VAL A 801 -16.73 15.85 -8.98
C VAL A 801 -16.91 14.51 -9.68
N PRO A 802 -15.95 13.57 -9.56
CA PRO A 802 -16.05 12.26 -10.19
C PRO A 802 -17.21 11.45 -9.62
N ILE A 803 -17.96 10.76 -10.49
CA ILE A 803 -19.01 9.83 -10.05
C ILE A 803 -18.40 8.48 -9.70
N PRO A 804 -18.73 7.87 -8.55
CA PRO A 804 -18.17 6.58 -8.14
C PRO A 804 -18.75 5.41 -8.96
N SER A 805 -20.05 5.46 -9.26
CA SER A 805 -20.72 4.52 -10.17
C SER A 805 -21.99 5.16 -10.71
N ARG A 806 -22.54 4.57 -11.79
CA ARG A 806 -23.77 5.03 -12.40
C ARG A 806 -24.95 4.93 -11.44
N GLU A 807 -25.05 3.85 -10.70
CA GLU A 807 -26.14 3.58 -9.76
C GLU A 807 -26.16 4.56 -8.59
N VAL A 808 -24.96 4.88 -8.05
CA VAL A 808 -24.82 5.88 -6.99
C VAL A 808 -25.21 7.26 -7.50
N PHE A 809 -24.74 7.62 -8.70
CA PHE A 809 -25.08 8.89 -9.31
C PHE A 809 -26.61 9.02 -9.56
N GLU A 810 -27.24 8.01 -10.16
CA GLU A 810 -28.70 8.02 -10.42
C GLU A 810 -29.52 8.07 -9.13
N ARG A 811 -29.06 7.40 -8.07
CA ARG A 811 -29.70 7.47 -6.75
C ARG A 811 -29.61 8.87 -6.18
N GLU A 812 -28.44 9.50 -6.19
CA GLU A 812 -28.25 10.84 -5.63
C GLU A 812 -28.91 11.94 -6.46
N ALA A 813 -28.92 11.81 -7.77
CA ALA A 813 -29.67 12.71 -8.64
C ALA A 813 -31.19 12.69 -8.32
N ARG A 814 -31.75 11.51 -8.06
CA ARG A 814 -33.16 11.40 -7.59
C ARG A 814 -33.35 12.05 -6.23
N GLN A 815 -32.42 11.87 -5.27
CA GLN A 815 -32.50 12.51 -3.97
C GLN A 815 -32.42 14.06 -4.06
N LEU A 816 -31.58 14.57 -4.96
CA LEU A 816 -31.53 16.02 -5.23
C LEU A 816 -32.85 16.55 -5.82
N ALA A 817 -33.50 15.78 -6.71
CA ALA A 817 -34.81 16.14 -7.24
C ALA A 817 -35.91 16.13 -6.14
N GLU A 818 -35.84 15.19 -5.19
CA GLU A 818 -36.72 15.17 -4.02
C GLU A 818 -36.49 16.40 -3.13
N ASP A 819 -35.23 16.81 -2.89
CA ASP A 819 -34.90 18.04 -2.15
C ASP A 819 -35.47 19.28 -2.86
N MET A 820 -35.39 19.34 -4.20
CA MET A 820 -35.98 20.43 -4.97
C MET A 820 -37.49 20.52 -4.83
N GLN A 821 -38.19 19.37 -4.71
CA GLN A 821 -39.64 19.41 -4.47
C GLN A 821 -39.99 20.07 -3.10
N VAL A 822 -39.16 19.79 -2.08
CA VAL A 822 -39.33 20.46 -0.75
C VAL A 822 -39.09 21.96 -0.86
N PHE A 823 -38.01 22.37 -1.55
CA PHE A 823 -37.73 23.80 -1.78
C PHE A 823 -38.88 24.50 -2.51
N VAL A 824 -39.37 23.93 -3.62
CA VAL A 824 -40.49 24.45 -4.40
C VAL A 824 -41.74 24.58 -3.53
N HIS A 825 -42.05 23.59 -2.70
CA HIS A 825 -43.16 23.61 -1.78
C HIS A 825 -43.03 24.75 -0.76
N MET A 826 -41.86 24.93 -0.14
CA MET A 826 -41.61 25.99 0.83
C MET A 826 -41.74 27.39 0.21
N ILE A 827 -41.21 27.60 -1.00
CA ILE A 827 -41.31 28.87 -1.73
C ILE A 827 -42.77 29.13 -2.14
N GLY A 828 -43.47 28.14 -2.65
CA GLY A 828 -44.87 28.27 -3.04
C GLY A 828 -45.86 28.53 -1.87
N ALA A 829 -45.53 27.97 -0.67
CA ALA A 829 -46.35 28.22 0.54
C ALA A 829 -46.22 29.65 1.07
N ASN A 830 -45.06 30.27 0.93
CA ASN A 830 -44.77 31.65 1.35
C ASN A 830 -43.90 32.35 0.31
N PRO A 831 -44.47 32.86 -0.78
CA PRO A 831 -43.70 33.48 -1.84
C PRO A 831 -42.92 34.70 -1.29
N PRO A 832 -41.58 34.73 -1.40
CA PRO A 832 -40.76 35.80 -0.89
C PRO A 832 -40.79 37.06 -1.77
N ASP A 833 -40.73 38.25 -1.14
CA ASP A 833 -40.38 39.51 -1.84
C ASP A 833 -38.89 39.79 -1.62
N TRP A 834 -38.03 39.00 -2.29
CA TRP A 834 -36.59 39.13 -2.15
C TRP A 834 -36.05 40.37 -2.89
N ILE A 835 -35.09 41.05 -2.25
CA ILE A 835 -34.37 42.17 -2.81
C ILE A 835 -32.98 41.76 -3.30
N ASP A 836 -32.33 40.84 -2.61
CA ASP A 836 -31.04 40.30 -3.01
C ASP A 836 -31.02 38.76 -2.85
N LEU A 837 -30.22 38.12 -3.72
CA LEU A 837 -29.83 36.69 -3.67
C LEU A 837 -28.30 36.60 -3.69
N GLU A 838 -27.71 35.71 -2.90
CA GLU A 838 -26.27 35.49 -2.77
C GLU A 838 -25.47 36.81 -2.65
N ARG A 839 -25.98 37.74 -1.82
CA ARG A 839 -25.40 39.06 -1.67
C ARG A 839 -24.05 39.02 -0.95
N GLY A 840 -22.97 39.26 -1.68
CA GLY A 840 -21.62 39.36 -1.13
C GLY A 840 -21.38 40.67 -0.37
N PHE A 841 -20.47 40.63 0.59
CA PHE A 841 -19.87 41.76 1.27
C PHE A 841 -18.45 41.42 1.73
N GLY A 842 -17.51 42.34 1.58
CA GLY A 842 -16.10 42.09 1.89
C GLY A 842 -15.51 40.94 1.10
N THR A 843 -15.84 40.80 -0.18
CA THR A 843 -15.44 39.69 -1.02
C THR A 843 -13.93 39.65 -1.23
N TYR A 844 -13.37 38.44 -1.44
CA TYR A 844 -11.91 38.23 -1.61
C TYR A 844 -11.32 38.88 -2.86
N ASP A 845 -12.15 39.06 -3.89
CA ASP A 845 -11.78 39.74 -5.15
C ASP A 845 -11.84 41.26 -5.05
N GLY A 846 -12.23 41.81 -3.88
CA GLY A 846 -12.33 43.22 -3.64
C GLY A 846 -13.48 43.94 -4.35
N THR A 847 -14.41 43.18 -4.99
CA THR A 847 -15.59 43.77 -5.66
C THR A 847 -16.59 44.41 -4.68
N GLU A 848 -16.65 43.89 -3.46
CA GLU A 848 -17.55 44.40 -2.40
C GLU A 848 -16.76 44.75 -1.13
N ALA A 849 -16.97 45.92 -0.58
CA ALA A 849 -16.30 46.40 0.62
C ALA A 849 -16.72 45.61 1.88
N PRO A 850 -15.81 45.39 2.84
CA PRO A 850 -16.14 44.83 4.14
C PRO A 850 -17.11 45.70 4.91
N ILE A 851 -17.98 45.07 5.71
CA ILE A 851 -18.94 45.76 6.56
C ILE A 851 -18.44 45.80 7.99
N GLU A 852 -18.49 46.97 8.59
CA GLU A 852 -18.15 47.18 9.97
C GLU A 852 -19.25 46.66 10.90
N MET A 853 -18.86 46.00 11.98
CA MET A 853 -19.74 45.55 13.04
C MET A 853 -19.21 45.98 14.40
N SER A 854 -20.05 46.66 15.17
CA SER A 854 -19.73 47.04 16.56
C SER A 854 -19.78 45.81 17.47
N VAL A 855 -18.69 45.59 18.24
CA VAL A 855 -18.57 44.53 19.23
C VAL A 855 -18.06 45.10 20.55
N ASP A 856 -18.13 44.31 21.63
CA ASP A 856 -17.53 44.75 22.89
C ASP A 856 -16.03 44.99 22.69
N GLY A 857 -15.56 46.14 23.08
CA GLY A 857 -14.15 46.54 22.97
C GLY A 857 -13.75 47.17 21.66
N GLY A 858 -14.64 47.37 20.68
CA GLY A 858 -14.33 48.06 19.42
C GLY A 858 -15.20 47.72 18.23
N THR A 859 -14.68 47.89 17.05
CA THR A 859 -15.32 47.57 15.77
C THR A 859 -14.48 46.58 15.00
N ILE A 860 -15.12 45.63 14.33
CA ILE A 860 -14.45 44.65 13.44
C ILE A 860 -14.99 44.78 12.03
N ARG A 861 -14.19 44.33 11.05
CA ARG A 861 -14.58 44.24 9.64
C ARG A 861 -15.02 42.84 9.32
N THR A 862 -16.21 42.70 8.72
CA THR A 862 -16.80 41.40 8.40
C THR A 862 -17.00 41.20 6.91
N ARG A 863 -17.03 39.95 6.50
CA ARG A 863 -17.24 39.50 5.12
C ARG A 863 -18.14 38.26 5.07
N GLY A 864 -18.79 38.04 3.95
CA GLY A 864 -19.61 36.85 3.72
C GLY A 864 -20.52 36.98 2.50
N TYR A 865 -21.39 35.99 2.36
CA TYR A 865 -22.46 35.94 1.36
C TYR A 865 -23.75 35.65 2.10
N ILE A 866 -24.82 36.44 1.79
CA ILE A 866 -26.14 36.25 2.38
C ILE A 866 -27.00 35.57 1.31
N ASP A 867 -27.53 34.40 1.58
CA ASP A 867 -28.26 33.60 0.60
C ASP A 867 -29.46 34.33 0.04
N ARG A 868 -30.28 34.95 0.92
CA ARG A 868 -31.44 35.73 0.49
C ARG A 868 -31.79 36.84 1.51
N ILE A 869 -32.12 38.03 1.00
CA ILE A 869 -32.67 39.14 1.77
C ILE A 869 -34.05 39.46 1.24
N ASP A 870 -35.08 39.38 2.07
CA ASP A 870 -36.45 39.69 1.73
C ASP A 870 -36.89 41.02 2.38
N ARG A 871 -37.84 41.71 1.73
CA ARG A 871 -38.54 42.87 2.28
C ARG A 871 -39.87 42.42 2.90
N LEU A 872 -40.07 42.76 4.16
CA LEU A 872 -41.33 42.52 4.85
C LEU A 872 -42.37 43.58 4.51
N PRO A 873 -43.69 43.33 4.74
CA PRO A 873 -44.75 44.28 4.48
C PRO A 873 -44.61 45.62 5.20
N ASN A 874 -43.98 45.66 6.37
CA ASN A 874 -43.66 46.88 7.11
C ASN A 874 -42.40 47.63 6.64
N GLY A 875 -41.76 47.13 5.62
CA GLY A 875 -40.53 47.68 5.04
C GLY A 875 -39.24 47.27 5.73
N ASN A 876 -39.28 46.50 6.82
CA ASN A 876 -38.12 45.93 7.46
C ASN A 876 -37.56 44.76 6.63
N LEU A 877 -36.39 44.23 7.04
CA LEU A 877 -35.73 43.13 6.33
C LEU A 877 -35.90 41.82 7.06
N ARG A 878 -35.96 40.74 6.24
CA ARG A 878 -35.78 39.36 6.69
C ARG A 878 -34.55 38.81 5.99
N VAL A 879 -33.62 38.23 6.74
CA VAL A 879 -32.48 37.50 6.21
C VAL A 879 -32.82 36.03 6.26
N VAL A 880 -32.57 35.30 5.15
CA VAL A 880 -32.79 33.85 5.05
C VAL A 880 -31.48 33.21 4.68
N ASP A 881 -31.15 32.14 5.39
CA ASP A 881 -29.99 31.30 5.13
C ASP A 881 -30.46 29.85 4.96
N TYR A 882 -30.03 29.23 3.86
CA TYR A 882 -30.37 27.85 3.54
C TYR A 882 -29.39 26.85 4.15
N LYS A 883 -29.92 25.82 4.79
CA LYS A 883 -29.11 24.72 5.37
C LYS A 883 -29.57 23.40 4.77
N THR A 884 -28.67 22.69 4.15
CA THR A 884 -28.95 21.40 3.48
C THR A 884 -28.83 20.20 4.42
N GLY A 885 -28.34 20.41 5.64
CA GLY A 885 -28.20 19.41 6.70
C GLY A 885 -29.44 19.25 7.58
N LYS A 886 -29.36 18.34 8.56
CA LYS A 886 -30.44 18.12 9.55
C LYS A 886 -30.52 19.28 10.55
N PRO A 887 -31.71 19.71 10.96
CA PRO A 887 -31.92 20.87 11.86
C PRO A 887 -31.50 20.60 13.32
N ARG A 888 -30.84 19.50 13.63
CA ARG A 888 -30.45 19.08 15.00
C ARG A 888 -29.58 20.11 15.73
N LEU A 889 -28.72 20.79 15.00
CA LEU A 889 -27.79 21.82 15.52
C LEU A 889 -28.48 23.15 15.86
N HIS A 890 -29.72 23.34 15.44
CA HIS A 890 -30.53 24.57 15.70
C HIS A 890 -31.68 24.35 16.69
N LYS A 891 -31.44 23.50 17.71
CA LYS A 891 -32.48 23.25 18.73
C LYS A 891 -32.57 24.43 19.68
N PRO A 892 -33.79 24.93 20.01
CA PRO A 892 -34.00 26.10 20.89
C PRO A 892 -33.38 26.00 22.29
N LYS A 893 -33.20 24.77 22.80
CA LYS A 893 -32.64 24.52 24.13
C LYS A 893 -31.14 24.84 24.28
N ASN A 894 -30.42 25.08 23.18
CA ASN A 894 -28.99 25.41 23.23
C ASN A 894 -28.72 26.93 23.21
N GLY A 895 -29.75 27.77 23.43
CA GLY A 895 -29.66 29.23 23.32
C GLY A 895 -29.56 29.72 21.87
N VAL A 896 -29.56 31.02 21.69
CA VAL A 896 -29.53 31.66 20.34
C VAL A 896 -28.20 31.50 19.67
N PHE A 897 -27.11 31.65 20.43
CA PHE A 897 -25.74 31.56 19.91
C PHE A 897 -25.13 30.17 20.02
N HIS A 898 -25.89 29.15 20.45
CA HIS A 898 -25.39 27.79 20.64
C HIS A 898 -24.05 27.75 21.41
N GLN A 899 -24.03 28.50 22.56
CA GLN A 899 -22.82 28.59 23.37
C GLN A 899 -21.62 29.19 22.61
N GLY A 900 -21.86 30.17 21.75
CA GLY A 900 -20.85 30.85 20.94
C GLY A 900 -20.51 30.18 19.61
N ARG A 901 -21.10 29.03 19.33
CA ARG A 901 -20.82 28.23 18.10
C ARG A 901 -21.64 28.65 16.87
N ARG A 902 -22.61 29.61 17.03
CA ARG A 902 -23.45 30.10 15.94
C ARG A 902 -23.58 31.61 16.05
N LEU A 903 -22.93 32.31 15.14
CA LEU A 903 -22.84 33.78 15.10
C LEU A 903 -23.29 34.36 13.76
N GLN A 904 -23.52 33.52 12.76
CA GLN A 904 -23.87 33.88 11.38
C GLN A 904 -25.09 34.81 11.32
N HIS A 905 -26.16 34.54 12.10
CA HIS A 905 -27.37 35.36 12.14
C HIS A 905 -27.11 36.79 12.66
N ALA A 906 -26.20 36.98 13.62
CA ALA A 906 -25.87 38.32 14.10
C ALA A 906 -25.01 39.09 13.06
N VAL A 907 -24.02 38.42 12.45
CA VAL A 907 -23.18 39.04 11.43
C VAL A 907 -23.99 39.42 10.19
N TYR A 908 -24.86 38.52 9.72
CA TYR A 908 -25.64 38.73 8.50
C TYR A 908 -26.76 39.78 8.74
N ALA A 909 -27.36 39.83 9.93
CA ALA A 909 -28.30 40.90 10.27
C ALA A 909 -27.65 42.27 10.24
N ASN A 910 -26.43 42.40 10.82
CA ASN A 910 -25.68 43.66 10.76
C ASN A 910 -25.33 44.03 9.31
N ALA A 911 -24.85 43.07 8.50
CA ALA A 911 -24.51 43.32 7.14
C ALA A 911 -25.70 43.73 6.29
N ALA A 912 -26.82 43.03 6.32
CA ALA A 912 -28.03 43.35 5.59
C ALA A 912 -28.60 44.71 5.99
N SER A 913 -28.61 45.03 7.29
CA SER A 913 -29.05 46.30 7.78
C SER A 913 -28.23 47.48 7.28
N THR A 914 -26.89 47.28 7.22
CA THR A 914 -25.96 48.31 6.73
C THR A 914 -26.08 48.50 5.21
N LEU A 915 -26.18 47.40 4.45
CA LEU A 915 -26.29 47.43 2.99
C LEU A 915 -27.55 48.16 2.51
N HIS A 916 -28.68 47.99 3.20
CA HIS A 916 -29.94 48.50 2.75
C HIS A 916 -30.45 49.71 3.58
N GLY A 917 -29.71 50.10 4.62
CA GLY A 917 -30.13 51.22 5.51
C GLY A 917 -31.48 50.98 6.21
N ARG A 918 -31.85 49.72 6.46
CA ARG A 918 -33.10 49.28 7.04
C ARG A 918 -32.86 48.22 8.12
N PRO A 919 -33.66 48.25 9.19
CA PRO A 919 -33.48 47.28 10.26
C PRO A 919 -33.88 45.87 9.80
N VAL A 920 -33.10 44.90 10.21
CA VAL A 920 -33.42 43.46 10.09
C VAL A 920 -34.31 43.07 11.26
N GLU A 921 -35.53 42.65 10.99
CA GLU A 921 -36.50 42.25 12.00
C GLU A 921 -36.31 40.79 12.42
N VAL A 922 -35.89 39.94 11.46
CA VAL A 922 -35.78 38.50 11.68
C VAL A 922 -34.74 37.89 10.81
N VAL A 923 -34.01 36.89 11.34
CA VAL A 923 -33.15 35.96 10.59
C VAL A 923 -33.77 34.58 10.67
N GLU A 924 -33.85 33.91 9.54
CA GLU A 924 -34.44 32.58 9.42
C GLU A 924 -33.46 31.58 8.80
N TYR A 925 -33.33 30.42 9.42
CA TYR A 925 -32.66 29.28 8.80
C TYR A 925 -33.69 28.32 8.19
N HIS A 926 -33.63 28.14 6.88
CA HIS A 926 -34.49 27.24 6.12
C HIS A 926 -33.78 25.94 5.84
N PHE A 927 -34.47 24.79 5.88
CA PHE A 927 -33.96 23.46 5.66
C PHE A 927 -34.65 22.77 4.49
N PRO A 928 -34.54 23.27 3.26
CA PRO A 928 -35.34 22.84 2.11
C PRO A 928 -34.81 21.52 1.50
N THR A 929 -34.69 20.46 2.31
CA THR A 929 -34.31 19.13 1.88
C THR A 929 -35.21 18.09 2.52
N PHE A 930 -35.34 16.92 1.91
CA PHE A 930 -36.09 15.80 2.46
C PHE A 930 -35.64 15.37 3.86
N ARG A 931 -34.37 15.60 4.19
CA ARG A 931 -33.80 15.33 5.52
C ARG A 931 -33.95 16.50 6.47
N GLY A 932 -34.44 17.64 5.99
CA GLY A 932 -34.61 18.89 6.71
C GLY A 932 -35.87 18.91 7.56
N ASP A 933 -36.37 20.12 7.77
CA ASP A 933 -37.65 20.40 8.47
C ASP A 933 -38.32 21.55 7.69
N GLU A 934 -39.57 21.37 7.30
CA GLU A 934 -40.33 22.39 6.59
C GLU A 934 -40.51 23.66 7.41
N ARG A 935 -40.32 23.60 8.73
CA ARG A 935 -40.43 24.75 9.63
C ARG A 935 -39.08 25.45 9.77
N PRO A 936 -38.97 26.71 9.35
CA PRO A 936 -37.77 27.51 9.56
C PRO A 936 -37.44 27.70 11.04
N ARG A 937 -36.16 27.88 11.34
CA ARG A 937 -35.72 28.35 12.66
C ARG A 937 -35.65 29.85 12.64
N VAL A 938 -36.49 30.50 13.43
CA VAL A 938 -36.73 31.95 13.41
C VAL A 938 -36.02 32.61 14.58
N TYR A 939 -35.20 33.60 14.28
CA TYR A 939 -34.47 34.40 15.25
C TYR A 939 -34.90 35.88 15.13
N PRO A 940 -35.82 36.39 15.98
CA PRO A 940 -36.20 37.81 16.01
C PRO A 940 -35.03 38.71 16.47
N ALA A 941 -35.00 39.96 16.03
CA ALA A 941 -33.94 40.92 16.29
C ALA A 941 -33.55 41.04 17.77
N ALA A 942 -34.53 41.01 18.66
CA ALA A 942 -34.28 41.06 20.10
C ALA A 942 -33.42 39.90 20.64
N ARG A 943 -33.43 38.75 19.96
CA ARG A 943 -32.68 37.55 20.39
C ARG A 943 -31.21 37.56 19.96
N PHE A 944 -30.86 38.24 18.88
CA PHE A 944 -29.47 38.29 18.41
C PHE A 944 -28.76 39.61 18.69
N ALA A 945 -29.42 40.51 19.42
CA ALA A 945 -28.86 41.82 19.82
C ALA A 945 -27.54 41.70 20.61
N ASN A 946 -27.37 40.63 21.37
CA ASN A 946 -26.14 40.35 22.14
C ASN A 946 -24.97 39.77 21.30
N GLY A 947 -25.10 39.63 19.97
CA GLY A 947 -24.07 39.05 19.11
C GLY A 947 -22.72 39.76 19.20
N GLY A 948 -22.74 41.10 19.23
CA GLY A 948 -21.53 41.91 19.39
C GLY A 948 -20.79 41.64 20.71
N ARG A 949 -21.52 41.40 21.78
CA ARG A 949 -20.97 41.07 23.09
C ARG A 949 -20.32 39.69 23.08
N VAL A 950 -20.99 38.68 22.49
CA VAL A 950 -20.43 37.31 22.37
C VAL A 950 -19.15 37.34 21.56
N ILE A 951 -19.14 37.99 20.39
CA ILE A 951 -17.96 38.15 19.57
C ILE A 951 -16.84 38.89 20.32
N GLY A 952 -17.14 39.97 21.02
CA GLY A 952 -16.15 40.71 21.80
C GLY A 952 -15.46 39.84 22.85
N ARG A 953 -16.22 39.01 23.58
CA ARG A 953 -15.63 38.04 24.55
C ARG A 953 -14.75 36.99 23.93
N LEU A 954 -15.12 36.46 22.76
CA LEU A 954 -14.24 35.56 22.03
C LEU A 954 -12.95 36.24 21.58
N LEU A 955 -13.01 37.49 21.15
CA LEU A 955 -11.84 38.29 20.78
C LEU A 955 -10.95 38.69 21.98
N ASP A 956 -11.46 38.67 23.19
CA ASP A 956 -10.64 38.85 24.40
C ASP A 956 -9.63 37.72 24.58
N LEU A 957 -10.00 36.48 24.20
CA LEU A 957 -9.06 35.34 24.13
C LEU A 957 -7.94 35.60 23.13
N VAL A 958 -8.30 36.08 21.93
CA VAL A 958 -7.34 36.38 20.86
C VAL A 958 -6.40 37.50 21.29
N ALA A 959 -6.90 38.57 21.90
CA ALA A 959 -6.11 39.70 22.41
C ALA A 959 -5.11 39.25 23.49
N ALA A 960 -5.51 38.31 24.35
CA ALA A 960 -4.67 37.77 25.42
C ALA A 960 -3.69 36.69 24.94
N GLY A 961 -3.80 36.19 23.70
CA GLY A 961 -2.99 35.05 23.20
C GLY A 961 -3.42 33.72 23.83
N HIS A 962 -4.66 33.58 24.27
CA HIS A 962 -5.19 32.39 24.95
C HIS A 962 -6.10 31.57 23.99
N PHE A 963 -5.49 30.79 23.11
CA PHE A 963 -6.21 29.91 22.19
C PHE A 963 -6.52 28.56 22.86
N VAL A 964 -7.35 28.60 23.89
CA VAL A 964 -7.70 27.41 24.68
C VAL A 964 -8.37 26.32 23.81
N PRO A 965 -8.13 25.02 24.08
CA PRO A 965 -8.89 23.95 23.46
C PRO A 965 -10.38 24.03 23.79
N THR A 966 -11.23 23.44 22.96
CA THR A 966 -12.65 23.28 23.26
C THR A 966 -12.84 22.48 24.55
N ASP A 967 -13.91 22.79 25.27
CA ASP A 967 -14.37 22.09 26.48
C ASP A 967 -15.45 21.01 26.16
N ASP A 968 -15.70 20.76 24.89
CA ASP A 968 -16.69 19.81 24.40
C ASP A 968 -16.08 18.90 23.29
N VAL A 969 -15.88 17.61 23.61
CA VAL A 969 -15.31 16.62 22.68
C VAL A 969 -16.09 16.52 21.36
N SER A 970 -17.39 16.86 21.36
CA SER A 970 -18.19 16.83 20.13
C SER A 970 -17.70 17.79 19.05
N ASP A 971 -17.02 18.88 19.40
CA ASP A 971 -16.38 19.80 18.45
C ASP A 971 -15.21 19.14 17.71
N CYS A 972 -14.64 18.08 18.27
CA CYS A 972 -13.50 17.36 17.71
C CYS A 972 -13.89 16.29 16.66
N TRP A 973 -15.17 15.86 16.59
CA TRP A 973 -15.59 14.74 15.75
C TRP A 973 -15.34 14.96 14.26
N HIS A 974 -15.44 16.19 13.80
CA HIS A 974 -15.22 16.57 12.40
C HIS A 974 -14.15 17.66 12.26
N CYS A 975 -13.21 17.74 13.19
CA CYS A 975 -12.16 18.74 13.17
C CYS A 975 -11.02 18.32 12.24
N ASP A 976 -10.66 19.15 11.25
CA ASP A 976 -9.57 18.91 10.29
C ASP A 976 -8.18 18.91 10.95
N HIS A 977 -8.06 19.45 12.17
CA HIS A 977 -6.80 19.55 12.92
C HIS A 977 -6.53 18.35 13.84
N ARG A 978 -7.30 17.28 13.74
CA ARG A 978 -7.14 16.05 14.55
C ARG A 978 -5.71 15.51 14.57
N PRO A 979 -4.98 15.44 13.44
CA PRO A 979 -3.59 14.94 13.44
C PRO A 979 -2.64 15.81 14.27
N ILE A 980 -2.86 17.14 14.30
CA ILE A 980 -2.04 18.10 15.05
C ILE A 980 -2.37 18.03 16.54
N CYS A 981 -3.67 18.00 16.88
CA CYS A 981 -4.17 17.84 18.24
C CYS A 981 -4.04 16.41 18.77
N ARG A 982 -3.58 15.44 17.94
CA ARG A 982 -3.42 14.01 18.28
C ARG A 982 -4.70 13.37 18.84
N ILE A 983 -5.83 13.75 18.26
CA ILE A 983 -7.13 13.15 18.56
C ILE A 983 -7.14 11.72 18.02
N ARG A 984 -7.69 10.79 18.81
CA ARG A 984 -7.82 9.37 18.46
C ARG A 984 -9.28 9.00 18.25
N ASP A 985 -9.54 8.08 17.35
CA ASP A 985 -10.82 7.39 17.21
C ASP A 985 -10.61 5.95 17.71
N ASP A 986 -10.95 5.72 18.96
CA ASP A 986 -10.90 4.39 19.55
C ASP A 986 -12.35 3.84 19.56
N TYR A 987 -12.57 2.73 18.84
CA TYR A 987 -13.86 1.99 18.79
C TYR A 987 -15.11 2.84 18.45
N GLY A 988 -14.94 3.87 17.62
CA GLY A 988 -16.04 4.76 17.21
C GLY A 988 -16.33 5.91 18.19
N GLU A 989 -15.55 6.07 19.24
CA GLU A 989 -15.56 7.20 20.14
C GLU A 989 -14.33 8.08 19.88
N THR A 990 -14.56 9.40 19.76
CA THR A 990 -13.46 10.34 19.61
C THR A 990 -12.87 10.65 20.99
N HIS A 991 -11.62 10.28 21.16
CA HIS A 991 -10.81 10.62 22.34
C HIS A 991 -9.92 11.84 22.03
N SER A 992 -10.11 12.92 22.78
CA SER A 992 -9.40 14.20 22.60
C SER A 992 -8.79 14.68 23.90
N PRO A 993 -7.53 14.29 24.20
CA PRO A 993 -6.88 14.70 25.44
C PRO A 993 -6.91 16.22 25.70
N PRO A 994 -6.73 17.13 24.71
CA PRO A 994 -6.85 18.56 24.93
C PRO A 994 -8.25 19.01 25.37
N ALA A 995 -9.31 18.43 24.76
CA ALA A 995 -10.70 18.79 25.10
C ALA A 995 -11.12 18.22 26.46
N GLU A 996 -10.69 17.00 26.78
CA GLU A 996 -10.91 16.37 28.09
C GLU A 996 -10.22 17.16 29.20
N TRP A 997 -8.98 17.53 29.02
CA TRP A 997 -8.26 18.42 29.91
C TRP A 997 -8.96 19.78 30.06
N ALA A 998 -9.41 20.40 28.96
CA ALA A 998 -10.09 21.71 29.01
C ALA A 998 -11.41 21.65 29.80
N ALA A 999 -12.16 20.54 29.66
CA ALA A 999 -13.41 20.34 30.41
C ALA A 999 -13.18 20.29 31.92
N GLU A 1000 -12.05 19.78 32.38
CA GLU A 1000 -11.67 19.78 33.81
C GLU A 1000 -11.04 21.08 34.23
N ALA A 1001 -10.18 21.68 33.44
CA ALA A 1001 -9.36 22.85 33.76
C ALA A 1001 -10.19 24.18 33.75
N LYS A 1002 -11.28 24.27 32.99
CA LYS A 1002 -12.04 25.50 32.78
C LYS A 1002 -12.58 26.12 34.08
N ALA A 1003 -12.84 25.32 35.12
CA ALA A 1003 -13.32 25.77 36.39
C ALA A 1003 -12.26 26.46 37.28
N THR A 1004 -10.97 26.24 36.96
CA THR A 1004 -9.84 26.67 37.79
C THR A 1004 -8.91 27.66 37.12
N LEU A 1005 -8.87 27.70 35.80
CA LEU A 1005 -7.99 28.56 35.04
C LEU A 1005 -8.68 29.81 34.50
N SER A 1006 -8.13 30.97 34.84
CA SER A 1006 -8.66 32.30 34.43
C SER A 1006 -8.65 32.48 32.90
N GLU A 1007 -7.77 31.76 32.18
CA GLU A 1007 -7.64 31.79 30.72
C GLU A 1007 -8.91 31.30 30.02
N PHE A 1008 -9.69 30.46 30.67
CA PHE A 1008 -10.97 29.97 30.11
C PHE A 1008 -12.16 30.92 30.37
N LEU A 1009 -12.03 31.92 31.26
CA LEU A 1009 -13.13 32.74 31.69
C LEU A 1009 -13.95 33.35 30.52
N PRO A 1010 -13.31 33.94 29.47
CA PRO A 1010 -14.08 34.51 28.37
C PRO A 1010 -14.88 33.45 27.58
N LEU A 1011 -14.30 32.24 27.40
CA LEU A 1011 -15.01 31.14 26.73
C LEU A 1011 -16.16 30.62 27.58
N ASP A 1012 -15.95 30.45 28.88
CA ASP A 1012 -16.98 29.99 29.82
C ASP A 1012 -18.15 31.01 29.91
N GLU A 1013 -17.86 32.31 29.97
CA GLU A 1013 -18.89 33.34 29.87
C GLU A 1013 -19.73 33.20 28.60
N VAL A 1014 -19.07 32.98 27.42
CA VAL A 1014 -19.75 32.78 26.12
C VAL A 1014 -20.63 31.54 26.13
N ARG A 1015 -20.19 30.44 26.80
CA ARG A 1015 -20.99 29.20 26.93
C ARG A 1015 -22.32 29.42 27.65
N HIS A 1016 -22.39 30.45 28.50
CA HIS A 1016 -23.56 30.74 29.33
C HIS A 1016 -24.37 32.00 28.88
N VAL A 1017 -23.94 32.68 27.81
CA VAL A 1017 -24.73 33.82 27.27
C VAL A 1017 -26.03 33.30 26.66
N GLU A 1018 -27.14 33.64 27.29
CA GLU A 1018 -28.47 33.53 26.71
C GLU A 1018 -28.77 34.78 25.84
N GLY A 1019 -29.47 34.57 24.69
CA GLY A 1019 -29.84 35.65 23.79
C GLY A 1019 -30.84 36.64 24.39
#